data_2f31fb1f56741e0bf6ff3fd157c375eb
#
_entry.id   2f31fb1f56741e0bf6ff3fd157c375eb
#
_cell.length_a   1.000
_cell.length_b   1.000
_cell.length_c   1.000
_cell.angle_alpha   90.00
_cell.angle_beta   90.00
_cell.angle_gamma   90.00
#
_symmetry.space_group_name_H-M   'P 1'
#
loop_
_entity.id
_entity.type
_entity.pdbx_description
1 polymer ?
#
loop_
_entity_poly.entity_id
_entity_poly.type
_entity_poly.pdbx_seq_one_letter_code
_entity_poly.pdbx_strand_id
1 'polypeptide(L)'
;TKQAFEAPPLSYFLCALCYICYFIALLYRLRRASIQFANMTYFFNTMIYMIAAISISYYYLLYPLYRIEEHSLGKITYTVIFQIADLGILFFIITLFYLIQFNKKNKSLNYLIIGLFLQILGDMLFAQMMISENYQSGKVVDFVWTIALLFIGCSAYFYKDESKLMIEPRTPFFPTLKKEFLFPYLSILVLSILMMESYNWSLNALSFGLIMIFLLTIVRQGITTSKNNRLVLKLNEIAYTDMLTKLGNRAAFLKETQYAMDMSQQDFTFILLQVERVKMFNDVFGHQTGEKLIKEVSHRLKHTIDMNVKLYRFSEDEFMIVSSNKSTADIMFLNESIFDVLHPTFKTSDFELNIIGHIGITHYPKQSISLDKVQQHTAEALYQAKQYGNYSFVIYNNEIESNLLRKLEMESHLKNAINNNQLSVYYQPKIDLASECIVGMEALLRWEHPKLGWISPAEFIPLAEETGLINEIGEWVLYTAAQHNKQLQRLGFKPLLVSVNVSALQFQNPHFCSMVGEVIAKTKLDPEWLELEITESIVQNIKESFNIMQQIKSMGIKISIDDFGTGYSSLNVLEQLPIDTLKIDKSFIDRVSYNNPSPMVKTIIELALNLELNVVAEGIETVEQKEILYRNGCMIGQGYLFSRPVDYYTFVDFLTSYAQSNVTSS
;
A
#
# COMPACT_ATOMS: atom_id res chain seq x y z
N THR A 1 -31.96 64.64 54.14
CA THR A 1 -30.66 64.84 53.46
C THR A 1 -30.20 63.57 52.85
N LYS A 2 -30.48 63.36 51.55
CA LYS A 2 -29.93 62.23 50.76
C LYS A 2 -28.46 62.66 50.41
N GLN A 3 -27.47 62.19 51.16
CA GLN A 3 -26.08 62.26 50.71
C GLN A 3 -25.96 61.34 49.46
N ALA A 4 -25.79 61.96 48.32
CA ALA A 4 -25.36 61.25 47.12
C ALA A 4 -24.00 60.64 47.41
N PHE A 5 -23.94 59.31 47.37
CA PHE A 5 -22.70 58.54 47.57
C PHE A 5 -21.82 58.80 46.35
N GLU A 6 -20.96 59.82 46.40
CA GLU A 6 -19.88 59.95 45.45
C GLU A 6 -18.77 59.00 45.87
N ALA A 7 -18.57 57.94 45.09
CA ALA A 7 -17.46 57.03 45.34
C ALA A 7 -16.11 57.81 45.29
N PRO A 8 -15.19 57.55 46.20
CA PRO A 8 -13.94 58.28 46.20
C PRO A 8 -13.18 58.10 44.85
N PRO A 9 -12.48 59.15 44.38
CA PRO A 9 -11.77 59.06 43.08
C PRO A 9 -10.79 57.89 42.98
N LEU A 10 -10.31 57.35 44.06
CA LEU A 10 -9.44 56.20 44.16
C LEU A 10 -10.17 54.90 43.70
N SER A 11 -11.47 54.74 43.99
CA SER A 11 -12.23 53.55 43.59
C SER A 11 -12.39 53.48 42.05
N TYR A 12 -12.62 54.60 41.41
CA TYR A 12 -12.70 54.67 39.95
C TYR A 12 -11.37 54.31 39.26
N PHE A 13 -10.26 54.79 39.83
CA PHE A 13 -8.92 54.49 39.35
C PHE A 13 -8.63 52.98 39.48
N LEU A 14 -8.95 52.37 40.63
CA LEU A 14 -8.74 50.95 40.85
C LEU A 14 -9.60 50.08 39.91
N CYS A 15 -10.85 50.43 39.68
CA CYS A 15 -11.71 49.76 38.69
C CYS A 15 -11.12 49.84 37.30
N ALA A 16 -10.69 51.01 36.83
CA ALA A 16 -10.05 51.17 35.51
C ALA A 16 -8.80 50.31 35.38
N LEU A 17 -7.98 50.23 36.44
CA LEU A 17 -6.81 49.34 36.48
C LEU A 17 -7.18 47.86 36.33
N CYS A 18 -8.24 47.42 37.00
CA CYS A 18 -8.76 46.06 36.87
C CYS A 18 -9.17 45.74 35.42
N TYR A 19 -9.88 46.65 34.75
CA TYR A 19 -10.27 46.48 33.35
C TYR A 19 -9.07 46.36 32.42
N ILE A 20 -8.04 47.21 32.64
CA ILE A 20 -6.78 47.15 31.88
C ILE A 20 -6.12 45.78 32.08
N CYS A 21 -6.08 45.24 33.31
CA CYS A 21 -5.55 43.91 33.60
C CYS A 21 -6.34 42.81 32.90
N TYR A 22 -7.67 42.89 32.86
CA TYR A 22 -8.51 41.93 32.13
C TYR A 22 -8.23 41.97 30.62
N PHE A 23 -8.13 43.14 30.03
CA PHE A 23 -7.77 43.31 28.62
C PHE A 23 -6.41 42.68 28.28
N ILE A 24 -5.38 42.97 29.10
CA ILE A 24 -4.03 42.42 28.88
C ILE A 24 -4.04 40.90 29.01
N ALA A 25 -4.71 40.36 30.02
CA ALA A 25 -4.82 38.91 30.23
C ALA A 25 -5.55 38.21 29.07
N LEU A 26 -6.63 38.81 28.56
CA LEU A 26 -7.41 38.28 27.43
C LEU A 26 -6.63 38.34 26.12
N LEU A 27 -5.92 39.45 25.85
CA LEU A 27 -5.05 39.61 24.70
C LEU A 27 -3.90 38.59 24.71
N TYR A 28 -3.27 38.38 25.88
CA TYR A 28 -2.24 37.36 26.04
C TYR A 28 -2.74 35.97 25.74
N ARG A 29 -3.92 35.61 26.25
CA ARG A 29 -4.58 34.30 25.98
C ARG A 29 -4.90 34.13 24.50
N LEU A 30 -5.45 35.11 23.83
CA LEU A 30 -5.74 35.10 22.40
C LEU A 30 -4.49 34.95 21.54
N ARG A 31 -3.42 35.69 21.86
CA ARG A 31 -2.16 35.61 21.13
C ARG A 31 -1.51 34.23 21.22
N ARG A 32 -1.65 33.55 22.38
CA ARG A 32 -1.12 32.20 22.59
C ARG A 32 -1.95 31.10 21.90
N ALA A 33 -3.20 31.38 21.61
CA ALA A 33 -4.11 30.41 20.98
C ALA A 33 -3.95 30.28 19.45
N SER A 34 -3.00 31.00 18.83
CA SER A 34 -2.69 30.99 17.37
C SER A 34 -3.95 30.85 16.48
N ILE A 35 -4.85 31.86 16.57
CA ILE A 35 -6.14 31.80 15.88
C ILE A 35 -5.92 32.10 14.40
N GLN A 36 -6.17 31.12 13.54
CA GLN A 36 -6.56 31.38 12.17
C GLN A 36 -8.06 31.74 12.14
N PHE A 37 -8.36 33.04 12.00
CA PHE A 37 -9.72 33.56 11.74
C PHE A 37 -10.22 33.15 10.34
N ALA A 38 -10.22 31.85 10.04
CA ALA A 38 -10.52 31.36 8.71
C ALA A 38 -12.03 31.07 8.48
N ASN A 39 -12.88 31.30 9.49
CA ASN A 39 -14.28 30.91 9.37
C ASN A 39 -15.22 32.12 9.46
N MET A 40 -15.71 32.60 8.31
CA MET A 40 -16.64 33.73 8.17
C MET A 40 -17.88 33.57 9.08
N THR A 41 -18.29 32.36 9.39
CA THR A 41 -19.46 32.08 10.26
C THR A 41 -19.23 32.61 11.69
N TYR A 42 -18.03 32.45 12.25
CA TYR A 42 -17.70 32.94 13.59
C TYR A 42 -17.68 34.47 13.64
N PHE A 43 -17.16 35.12 12.61
CA PHE A 43 -17.12 36.57 12.49
C PHE A 43 -18.56 37.14 12.49
N PHE A 44 -19.45 36.56 11.66
CA PHE A 44 -20.85 37.01 11.61
C PHE A 44 -21.59 36.77 12.93
N ASN A 45 -21.41 35.60 13.56
CA ASN A 45 -22.03 35.32 14.86
C ASN A 45 -21.56 36.32 15.93
N THR A 46 -20.26 36.60 16.01
CA THR A 46 -19.70 37.57 16.94
C THR A 46 -20.26 39.00 16.69
N MET A 47 -20.41 39.40 15.42
CA MET A 47 -21.07 40.66 15.08
C MET A 47 -22.52 40.73 15.54
N ILE A 48 -23.29 39.65 15.35
CA ILE A 48 -24.71 39.59 15.79
C ILE A 48 -24.79 39.80 17.31
N TYR A 49 -23.96 39.09 18.09
CA TYR A 49 -23.93 39.26 19.54
C TYR A 49 -23.54 40.69 19.98
N MET A 50 -22.53 41.27 19.32
CA MET A 50 -22.09 42.60 19.64
C MET A 50 -23.15 43.65 19.32
N ILE A 51 -23.84 43.53 18.18
CA ILE A 51 -24.98 44.41 17.82
C ILE A 51 -26.10 44.29 18.87
N ALA A 52 -26.44 43.05 19.27
CA ALA A 52 -27.45 42.83 20.30
C ALA A 52 -27.03 43.45 21.63
N ALA A 53 -25.81 43.23 22.08
CA ALA A 53 -25.31 43.79 23.35
C ALA A 53 -25.27 45.34 23.34
N ILE A 54 -24.82 45.95 22.25
CA ILE A 54 -24.80 47.41 22.08
C ILE A 54 -26.22 47.97 22.11
N SER A 55 -27.16 47.32 21.41
CA SER A 55 -28.56 47.73 21.36
C SER A 55 -29.23 47.70 22.75
N ILE A 56 -29.00 46.59 23.51
CA ILE A 56 -29.49 46.42 24.88
C ILE A 56 -28.90 47.50 25.81
N SER A 57 -27.57 47.66 25.75
CA SER A 57 -26.86 48.70 26.55
C SER A 57 -27.35 50.11 26.25
N TYR A 58 -27.57 50.41 24.96
CA TYR A 58 -28.06 51.72 24.55
C TYR A 58 -29.47 51.95 25.13
N TYR A 59 -30.41 50.99 24.99
CA TYR A 59 -31.81 51.16 25.38
C TYR A 59 -32.00 51.24 26.91
N TYR A 60 -31.30 50.36 27.67
CA TYR A 60 -31.53 50.29 29.13
C TYR A 60 -30.59 51.21 29.94
N LEU A 61 -29.45 51.57 29.43
CA LEU A 61 -28.46 52.33 30.19
C LEU A 61 -28.20 53.75 29.63
N LEU A 62 -27.98 53.89 28.33
CA LEU A 62 -27.58 55.19 27.76
C LEU A 62 -28.79 56.07 27.46
N TYR A 63 -29.89 55.51 26.93
CA TYR A 63 -31.09 56.30 26.61
C TYR A 63 -31.79 56.91 27.83
N PRO A 64 -31.96 56.23 28.99
CA PRO A 64 -32.47 56.81 30.21
C PRO A 64 -31.59 57.96 30.76
N LEU A 65 -30.21 57.76 30.70
CA LEU A 65 -29.28 58.79 31.16
C LEU A 65 -29.40 60.10 30.37
N TYR A 66 -29.67 60.01 29.08
CA TYR A 66 -29.80 61.17 28.22
C TYR A 66 -31.11 62.00 28.50
N ARG A 67 -32.15 61.38 29.06
CA ARG A 67 -33.42 62.00 29.34
C ARG A 67 -33.47 62.72 30.70
N ILE A 68 -32.55 62.49 31.60
CA ILE A 68 -32.53 63.10 32.93
C ILE A 68 -31.60 64.32 32.94
N GLU A 69 -32.16 65.50 32.90
CA GLU A 69 -31.42 66.76 32.82
C GLU A 69 -30.54 67.14 34.03
N GLU A 70 -30.64 66.42 35.17
CA GLU A 70 -29.96 66.69 36.43
C GLU A 70 -28.67 65.87 36.71
N HIS A 71 -28.17 65.03 35.79
CA HIS A 71 -26.94 64.28 36.05
C HIS A 71 -25.65 65.11 35.82
N SER A 72 -24.72 65.01 36.77
CA SER A 72 -23.40 65.63 36.59
C SER A 72 -22.67 65.00 35.40
N LEU A 73 -21.99 65.85 34.63
CA LEU A 73 -21.18 65.40 33.45
C LEU A 73 -20.25 64.25 33.80
N GLY A 74 -19.76 64.18 35.03
CA GLY A 74 -18.87 63.13 35.52
C GLY A 74 -19.57 61.72 35.61
N LYS A 75 -20.86 61.66 36.04
CA LYS A 75 -21.60 60.41 36.12
C LYS A 75 -21.87 59.81 34.73
N ILE A 76 -22.23 60.68 33.79
CA ILE A 76 -22.48 60.26 32.40
C ILE A 76 -21.20 59.71 31.76
N THR A 77 -20.08 60.44 31.88
CA THR A 77 -18.79 60.03 31.31
C THR A 77 -18.30 58.71 31.89
N TYR A 78 -18.42 58.56 33.22
CA TYR A 78 -18.07 57.32 33.89
C TYR A 78 -18.88 56.12 33.37
N THR A 79 -20.22 56.22 33.36
CA THR A 79 -21.07 55.11 32.90
C THR A 79 -20.80 54.73 31.46
N VAL A 80 -20.57 55.69 30.58
CA VAL A 80 -20.24 55.42 29.14
C VAL A 80 -18.88 54.69 28.99
N ILE A 81 -17.85 55.13 29.71
CA ILE A 81 -16.51 54.53 29.61
C ILE A 81 -16.52 53.08 30.09
N PHE A 82 -17.15 52.79 31.24
CA PHE A 82 -17.23 51.40 31.75
C PHE A 82 -18.08 50.51 30.84
N GLN A 83 -19.16 51.03 30.28
CA GLN A 83 -20.00 50.31 29.36
C GLN A 83 -19.23 49.92 28.06
N ILE A 84 -18.40 50.83 27.54
CA ILE A 84 -17.53 50.52 26.40
C ILE A 84 -16.51 49.43 26.78
N ALA A 85 -15.94 49.48 27.99
CA ALA A 85 -15.02 48.49 28.47
C ALA A 85 -15.70 47.10 28.62
N ASP A 86 -16.91 47.04 29.18
CA ASP A 86 -17.70 45.81 29.29
C ASP A 86 -18.01 45.17 27.92
N LEU A 87 -18.40 45.99 26.94
CA LEU A 87 -18.59 45.54 25.59
C LEU A 87 -17.32 44.98 24.95
N GLY A 88 -16.16 45.61 25.25
CA GLY A 88 -14.86 45.11 24.83
C GLY A 88 -14.51 43.75 25.47
N ILE A 89 -14.77 43.58 26.78
CA ILE A 89 -14.56 42.31 27.47
C ILE A 89 -15.53 41.25 26.90
N LEU A 90 -16.79 41.61 26.64
CA LEU A 90 -17.78 40.69 26.03
C LEU A 90 -17.34 40.18 24.66
N PHE A 91 -16.75 41.05 23.82
CA PHE A 91 -16.17 40.62 22.54
C PHE A 91 -15.10 39.53 22.73
N PHE A 92 -14.18 39.72 23.67
CA PHE A 92 -13.16 38.71 23.97
C PHE A 92 -13.75 37.42 24.54
N ILE A 93 -14.73 37.52 25.43
CA ILE A 93 -15.44 36.34 25.99
C ILE A 93 -16.08 35.52 24.89
N ILE A 94 -16.79 36.16 23.97
CA ILE A 94 -17.44 35.47 22.83
C ILE A 94 -16.37 34.77 21.97
N THR A 95 -15.28 35.47 21.66
CA THR A 95 -14.17 34.91 20.89
C THR A 95 -13.53 33.71 21.58
N LEU A 96 -13.27 33.80 22.88
CA LEU A 96 -12.74 32.69 23.68
C LEU A 96 -13.73 31.53 23.81
N PHE A 97 -15.02 31.80 23.92
CA PHE A 97 -16.08 30.76 23.98
C PHE A 97 -16.05 29.90 22.70
N TYR A 98 -15.89 30.50 21.53
CA TYR A 98 -15.73 29.74 20.29
C TYR A 98 -14.45 28.89 20.28
N LEU A 99 -13.38 29.37 20.88
CA LEU A 99 -12.15 28.58 21.03
C LEU A 99 -12.31 27.34 21.93
N ILE A 100 -13.13 27.44 22.99
CA ILE A 100 -13.39 26.32 23.92
C ILE A 100 -14.18 25.19 23.27
N GLN A 101 -15.08 25.50 22.36
CA GLN A 101 -15.86 24.46 21.69
C GLN A 101 -14.96 23.45 20.94
N PHE A 102 -13.74 23.86 20.57
CA PHE A 102 -12.73 22.99 19.97
C PHE A 102 -11.94 22.18 21.02
N ASN A 103 -11.96 22.56 22.32
CA ASN A 103 -11.16 21.89 23.35
C ASN A 103 -11.96 21.68 24.64
N LYS A 104 -12.81 20.64 24.68
CA LYS A 104 -13.75 20.33 25.78
C LYS A 104 -13.09 20.12 27.17
N LYS A 105 -11.78 20.07 27.29
CA LYS A 105 -11.07 19.75 28.55
C LYS A 105 -10.51 20.99 29.30
N ASN A 106 -10.68 22.21 28.80
CA ASN A 106 -10.07 23.38 29.39
C ASN A 106 -10.92 24.00 30.52
N LYS A 107 -10.78 23.45 31.74
CA LYS A 107 -11.53 23.92 32.94
C LYS A 107 -11.18 25.37 33.28
N SER A 108 -9.90 25.79 33.21
CA SER A 108 -9.45 27.14 33.53
C SER A 108 -10.18 28.17 32.65
N LEU A 109 -10.29 27.93 31.35
CA LEU A 109 -10.91 28.86 30.41
C LEU A 109 -12.45 28.93 30.61
N ASN A 110 -13.10 27.81 30.97
CA ASN A 110 -14.53 27.80 31.30
C ASN A 110 -14.83 28.65 32.53
N TYR A 111 -14.06 28.51 33.59
CA TYR A 111 -14.21 29.34 34.80
C TYR A 111 -13.96 30.84 34.52
N LEU A 112 -12.99 31.17 33.69
CA LEU A 112 -12.70 32.55 33.28
C LEU A 112 -13.88 33.19 32.54
N ILE A 113 -14.48 32.45 31.58
CA ILE A 113 -15.63 32.95 30.81
C ILE A 113 -16.83 33.21 31.73
N ILE A 114 -17.15 32.23 32.59
CA ILE A 114 -18.29 32.37 33.52
C ILE A 114 -18.05 33.57 34.46
N GLY A 115 -16.85 33.68 35.01
CA GLY A 115 -16.52 34.81 35.92
C GLY A 115 -16.62 36.18 35.27
N LEU A 116 -16.04 36.33 34.07
CA LEU A 116 -16.11 37.62 33.34
C LEU A 116 -17.54 37.93 32.87
N PHE A 117 -18.32 36.92 32.48
CA PHE A 117 -19.74 37.13 32.15
C PHE A 117 -20.57 37.61 33.36
N LEU A 118 -20.35 37.02 34.55
CA LEU A 118 -20.98 37.45 35.78
C LEU A 118 -20.53 38.88 36.20
N GLN A 119 -19.24 39.23 35.92
CA GLN A 119 -18.76 40.57 36.15
C GLN A 119 -19.53 41.60 35.32
N ILE A 120 -19.65 41.40 34.00
CA ILE A 120 -20.42 42.27 33.11
C ILE A 120 -21.89 42.38 33.55
N LEU A 121 -22.49 41.26 33.93
CA LEU A 121 -23.86 41.24 34.42
C LEU A 121 -24.01 42.09 35.70
N GLY A 122 -23.09 41.96 36.65
CA GLY A 122 -23.01 42.77 37.86
C GLY A 122 -22.89 44.27 37.57
N ASP A 123 -22.01 44.60 36.62
CA ASP A 123 -21.74 45.99 36.20
C ASP A 123 -22.99 46.59 35.53
N MET A 124 -23.70 45.86 34.69
CA MET A 124 -24.99 46.29 34.10
C MET A 124 -26.10 46.50 35.17
N LEU A 125 -26.24 45.56 36.12
CA LEU A 125 -27.20 45.71 37.22
C LEU A 125 -26.87 46.89 38.11
N PHE A 126 -25.57 47.10 38.39
CA PHE A 126 -25.15 48.25 39.17
C PHE A 126 -25.45 49.57 38.43
N ALA A 127 -25.15 49.68 37.16
CA ALA A 127 -25.43 50.87 36.35
C ALA A 127 -26.94 51.17 36.32
N GLN A 128 -27.79 50.14 36.15
CA GLN A 128 -29.26 50.27 36.16
C GLN A 128 -29.77 50.75 37.53
N MET A 129 -29.25 50.17 38.65
CA MET A 129 -29.61 50.56 39.99
C MET A 129 -29.14 51.96 40.35
N MET A 130 -27.99 52.39 39.82
CA MET A 130 -27.49 53.77 40.00
C MET A 130 -28.35 54.80 39.25
N ILE A 131 -28.83 54.46 38.05
CA ILE A 131 -29.77 55.31 37.28
C ILE A 131 -31.11 55.47 38.00
N SER A 132 -31.65 54.35 38.57
CA SER A 132 -32.92 54.33 39.30
C SER A 132 -32.81 54.81 40.75
N GLU A 133 -31.65 55.27 41.22
CA GLU A 133 -31.34 55.66 42.61
C GLU A 133 -31.63 54.60 43.67
N ASN A 134 -31.75 53.33 43.30
CA ASN A 134 -32.11 52.20 44.18
C ASN A 134 -30.88 51.40 44.69
N TYR A 135 -29.67 51.80 44.39
CA TYR A 135 -28.48 51.07 44.83
C TYR A 135 -28.30 51.19 46.34
N GLN A 136 -28.10 50.05 47.02
CA GLN A 136 -27.72 49.96 48.43
C GLN A 136 -26.61 48.91 48.54
N SER A 137 -25.48 49.28 49.18
CA SER A 137 -24.39 48.36 49.44
C SER A 137 -24.84 47.12 50.25
N GLY A 138 -24.25 45.96 49.98
CA GLY A 138 -24.60 44.68 50.62
C GLY A 138 -25.78 43.92 50.00
N LYS A 139 -26.30 44.35 48.84
CA LYS A 139 -27.40 43.67 48.14
C LYS A 139 -26.88 42.75 47.00
N VAL A 140 -27.83 42.28 46.17
CA VAL A 140 -27.62 41.28 45.10
C VAL A 140 -26.44 41.58 44.18
N VAL A 141 -26.17 42.82 43.85
CA VAL A 141 -25.08 43.18 42.93
C VAL A 141 -23.69 42.85 43.53
N ASP A 142 -23.49 43.18 44.81
CA ASP A 142 -22.24 42.90 45.50
C ASP A 142 -21.99 41.40 45.61
N PHE A 143 -23.07 40.61 45.76
CA PHE A 143 -23.02 39.15 45.74
C PHE A 143 -22.63 38.59 44.35
N VAL A 144 -23.20 39.17 43.28
CA VAL A 144 -22.84 38.79 41.89
C VAL A 144 -21.34 39.03 41.62
N TRP A 145 -20.83 40.21 42.02
CA TRP A 145 -19.41 40.54 41.89
C TRP A 145 -18.51 39.60 42.68
N THR A 146 -18.92 39.25 43.90
CA THR A 146 -18.14 38.28 44.72
C THR A 146 -18.03 36.93 44.07
N ILE A 147 -19.17 36.42 43.51
CA ILE A 147 -19.19 35.17 42.77
C ILE A 147 -18.32 35.28 41.50
N ALA A 148 -18.42 36.38 40.77
CA ALA A 148 -17.58 36.61 39.59
C ALA A 148 -16.09 36.50 39.90
N LEU A 149 -15.63 37.15 40.97
CA LEU A 149 -14.23 37.11 41.42
C LEU A 149 -13.82 35.72 41.86
N LEU A 150 -14.71 34.92 42.50
CA LEU A 150 -14.43 33.53 42.85
C LEU A 150 -14.20 32.69 41.60
N PHE A 151 -15.03 32.84 40.56
CA PHE A 151 -14.84 32.10 39.30
C PHE A 151 -13.55 32.50 38.60
N ILE A 152 -13.20 33.79 38.58
CA ILE A 152 -11.93 34.28 38.01
C ILE A 152 -10.73 33.72 38.80
N GLY A 153 -10.81 33.67 40.16
CA GLY A 153 -9.82 33.05 41.02
C GLY A 153 -9.65 31.54 40.77
N CYS A 154 -10.77 30.81 40.66
CA CYS A 154 -10.76 29.38 40.29
C CYS A 154 -10.09 29.16 38.93
N SER A 155 -10.32 30.04 37.96
CA SER A 155 -9.63 29.96 36.67
C SER A 155 -8.10 29.96 36.82
N ALA A 156 -7.55 30.85 37.70
CA ALA A 156 -6.11 30.90 37.94
C ALA A 156 -5.58 29.63 38.64
N TYR A 157 -6.35 29.02 39.54
CA TYR A 157 -5.99 27.75 40.20
C TYR A 157 -5.82 26.62 39.21
N PHE A 158 -6.75 26.46 38.26
CA PHE A 158 -6.71 25.40 37.25
C PHE A 158 -5.72 25.65 36.10
N TYR A 159 -5.07 26.82 36.07
CA TYR A 159 -4.14 27.16 34.99
C TYR A 159 -2.83 26.35 35.00
N LYS A 160 -2.39 25.85 36.16
CA LYS A 160 -1.13 25.10 36.32
C LYS A 160 -1.10 23.77 35.56
N ASP A 161 -2.25 23.17 35.26
CA ASP A 161 -2.38 21.86 34.58
C ASP A 161 -2.29 21.93 33.04
N GLU A 162 -2.25 23.13 32.46
CA GLU A 162 -2.42 23.31 31.01
C GLU A 162 -1.10 23.45 30.23
N SER A 163 0.06 23.44 30.87
CA SER A 163 1.35 23.66 30.21
C SER A 163 1.77 22.57 29.19
N LYS A 164 1.00 21.50 29.05
CA LYS A 164 1.26 20.36 28.14
C LYS A 164 0.24 20.17 27.02
N LEU A 165 -0.77 21.02 26.92
CA LEU A 165 -1.79 20.91 25.86
C LEU A 165 -1.40 21.76 24.66
N MET A 166 -0.59 21.18 23.75
CA MET A 166 -0.57 21.63 22.37
C MET A 166 -1.98 21.55 21.81
N ILE A 167 -2.45 22.65 21.22
CA ILE A 167 -3.70 22.70 20.45
C ILE A 167 -3.39 21.95 19.16
N GLU A 168 -3.70 20.64 19.12
CA GLU A 168 -3.78 19.93 17.86
C GLU A 168 -4.92 20.52 17.03
N PRO A 169 -4.67 20.87 15.76
CA PRO A 169 -5.72 21.30 14.86
C PRO A 169 -6.55 20.05 14.49
N ARG A 170 -7.49 19.69 15.34
CA ARG A 170 -8.51 18.69 14.96
C ARG A 170 -9.43 19.35 13.97
N THR A 171 -9.30 18.97 12.70
CA THR A 171 -10.40 19.08 11.77
C THR A 171 -11.58 18.30 12.39
N PRO A 172 -12.69 18.94 12.71
CA PRO A 172 -13.82 18.24 13.33
C PRO A 172 -14.44 17.29 12.32
N PHE A 173 -14.19 16.01 12.49
CA PHE A 173 -14.74 14.96 11.62
C PHE A 173 -16.24 14.72 11.85
N PHE A 174 -16.80 15.29 12.90
CA PHE A 174 -18.24 15.29 13.14
C PHE A 174 -18.72 16.71 13.42
N PRO A 175 -19.71 17.20 12.69
CA PRO A 175 -20.30 18.49 12.96
C PRO A 175 -21.08 18.42 14.29
N THR A 176 -20.49 18.94 15.36
CA THR A 176 -21.22 19.28 16.60
C THR A 176 -22.11 20.50 16.37
N LEU A 177 -22.73 20.58 15.22
CA LEU A 177 -23.41 21.70 14.60
C LEU A 177 -24.73 22.11 15.29
N LYS A 178 -25.26 21.29 16.23
CA LYS A 178 -26.59 21.56 16.79
C LYS A 178 -26.66 22.73 17.80
N LYS A 179 -25.54 23.10 18.45
CA LYS A 179 -25.55 24.15 19.49
C LYS A 179 -25.12 25.54 18.99
N GLU A 180 -24.24 25.59 18.00
CA GLU A 180 -23.66 26.84 17.50
C GLU A 180 -24.65 27.73 16.75
N PHE A 181 -25.65 27.13 16.13
CA PHE A 181 -26.69 27.87 15.40
C PHE A 181 -27.80 28.41 16.28
N LEU A 182 -28.00 27.89 17.49
CA LEU A 182 -29.11 28.29 18.35
C LEU A 182 -28.89 29.69 18.96
N PHE A 183 -27.65 30.01 19.33
CA PHE A 183 -27.30 31.22 20.05
C PHE A 183 -27.54 32.54 19.28
N PRO A 184 -27.15 32.71 17.99
CA PRO A 184 -27.44 33.91 17.24
C PRO A 184 -28.95 34.18 17.14
N TYR A 185 -29.73 33.14 16.99
CA TYR A 185 -31.20 33.25 16.94
C TYR A 185 -31.80 33.63 18.30
N LEU A 186 -31.20 33.18 19.40
CA LEU A 186 -31.56 33.60 20.74
C LEU A 186 -31.40 35.11 20.93
N SER A 187 -30.28 35.68 20.42
CA SER A 187 -30.04 37.15 20.46
C SER A 187 -31.11 37.93 19.69
N ILE A 188 -31.48 37.44 18.50
CA ILE A 188 -32.57 38.08 17.72
C ILE A 188 -33.93 37.94 18.43
N LEU A 189 -34.17 36.77 19.04
CA LEU A 189 -35.42 36.55 19.82
C LEU A 189 -35.52 37.54 21.00
N VAL A 190 -34.40 37.69 21.78
CA VAL A 190 -34.33 38.62 22.90
C VAL A 190 -34.57 40.06 22.42
N LEU A 191 -33.92 40.49 21.35
CA LEU A 191 -34.13 41.81 20.77
C LEU A 191 -35.58 41.99 20.28
N SER A 192 -36.22 40.97 19.71
CA SER A 192 -37.62 41.03 19.29
C SER A 192 -38.56 41.19 20.48
N ILE A 193 -38.28 40.49 21.58
CA ILE A 193 -39.08 40.61 22.82
C ILE A 193 -38.94 42.02 23.42
N LEU A 194 -37.69 42.54 23.50
CA LEU A 194 -37.42 43.88 24.00
C LEU A 194 -38.03 44.98 23.12
N MET A 195 -38.07 44.78 21.84
CA MET A 195 -38.79 45.65 20.91
C MET A 195 -40.26 45.67 21.17
N MET A 196 -40.88 44.48 21.40
CA MET A 196 -42.30 44.41 21.74
C MET A 196 -42.62 45.11 23.09
N GLU A 197 -41.75 44.95 24.09
CA GLU A 197 -41.86 45.65 25.38
C GLU A 197 -41.81 47.17 25.18
N SER A 198 -40.90 47.67 24.35
CA SER A 198 -40.75 49.07 23.99
C SER A 198 -42.01 49.70 23.36
N TYR A 199 -42.84 48.89 22.70
CA TYR A 199 -44.12 49.26 22.10
C TYR A 199 -45.33 48.88 22.96
N ASN A 200 -45.15 48.72 24.29
CA ASN A 200 -46.21 48.32 25.23
C ASN A 200 -47.04 47.12 24.79
N TRP A 201 -46.33 46.09 24.21
CA TRP A 201 -46.91 44.83 23.74
C TRP A 201 -48.02 44.99 22.70
N SER A 202 -48.13 46.15 22.02
CA SER A 202 -49.10 46.32 20.93
C SER A 202 -48.62 45.53 19.69
N LEU A 203 -49.40 44.49 19.33
CA LEU A 203 -49.18 43.74 18.11
C LEU A 203 -49.62 44.57 16.91
N ASN A 204 -48.68 45.11 16.19
CA ASN A 204 -48.94 45.73 14.90
C ASN A 204 -48.50 44.83 13.73
N ALA A 205 -48.92 45.15 12.52
CA ALA A 205 -48.60 44.35 11.33
C ALA A 205 -47.08 44.15 11.12
N LEU A 206 -46.26 45.11 11.54
CA LEU A 206 -44.79 45.04 11.41
C LEU A 206 -44.17 44.02 12.39
N SER A 207 -44.61 44.04 13.67
CA SER A 207 -44.11 43.08 14.68
C SER A 207 -44.55 41.67 14.35
N PHE A 208 -45.77 41.45 13.88
CA PHE A 208 -46.25 40.15 13.41
C PHE A 208 -45.44 39.64 12.18
N GLY A 209 -45.19 40.49 11.19
CA GLY A 209 -44.36 40.20 10.04
C GLY A 209 -42.92 39.81 10.42
N LEU A 210 -42.30 40.51 11.37
CA LEU A 210 -40.98 40.25 11.86
C LEU A 210 -40.86 38.88 12.56
N ILE A 211 -41.84 38.53 13.41
CA ILE A 211 -41.89 37.21 14.07
C ILE A 211 -42.06 36.10 13.03
N MET A 212 -42.95 36.28 12.05
CA MET A 212 -43.17 35.28 11.00
C MET A 212 -41.92 35.08 10.13
N ILE A 213 -41.24 36.15 9.72
CA ILE A 213 -39.99 36.05 8.97
C ILE A 213 -38.89 35.34 9.80
N PHE A 214 -38.82 35.65 11.09
CA PHE A 214 -37.88 35.00 12.00
C PHE A 214 -38.12 33.49 12.12
N LEU A 215 -39.36 33.08 12.35
CA LEU A 215 -39.74 31.66 12.40
C LEU A 215 -39.45 30.93 11.08
N LEU A 216 -39.80 31.56 9.94
CA LEU A 216 -39.51 30.99 8.62
C LEU A 216 -38.02 30.85 8.38
N THR A 217 -37.22 31.81 8.86
CA THR A 217 -35.76 31.75 8.75
C THR A 217 -35.18 30.60 9.56
N ILE A 218 -35.66 30.36 10.79
CA ILE A 218 -35.27 29.22 11.63
C ILE A 218 -35.57 27.89 10.93
N VAL A 219 -36.83 27.74 10.43
CA VAL A 219 -37.27 26.53 9.73
C VAL A 219 -36.40 26.29 8.47
N ARG A 220 -36.21 27.30 7.64
CA ARG A 220 -35.36 27.24 6.45
C ARG A 220 -33.93 26.81 6.80
N GLN A 221 -33.34 27.38 7.86
CA GLN A 221 -32.00 27.04 8.30
C GLN A 221 -31.93 25.59 8.79
N GLY A 222 -32.91 25.13 9.55
CA GLY A 222 -32.97 23.73 10.00
C GLY A 222 -32.99 22.74 8.84
N ILE A 223 -33.83 23.02 7.82
CA ILE A 223 -33.91 22.18 6.61
C ILE A 223 -32.56 22.20 5.84
N THR A 224 -31.95 23.35 5.67
CA THR A 224 -30.68 23.49 4.94
C THR A 224 -29.54 22.76 5.66
N THR A 225 -29.45 22.90 6.98
CA THR A 225 -28.45 22.19 7.79
C THR A 225 -28.62 20.68 7.72
N SER A 226 -29.87 20.20 7.80
CA SER A 226 -30.17 18.76 7.70
C SER A 226 -29.78 18.21 6.32
N LYS A 227 -30.06 18.94 5.24
CA LYS A 227 -29.65 18.55 3.89
C LYS A 227 -28.13 18.52 3.75
N ASN A 228 -27.43 19.55 4.24
CA ASN A 228 -25.96 19.61 4.17
C ASN A 228 -25.32 18.46 4.95
N ASN A 229 -25.80 18.15 6.14
CA ASN A 229 -25.30 17.02 6.92
C ASN A 229 -25.48 15.68 6.18
N ARG A 230 -26.64 15.49 5.54
CA ARG A 230 -26.88 14.29 4.73
C ARG A 230 -25.96 14.20 3.52
N LEU A 231 -25.68 15.35 2.86
CA LEU A 231 -24.72 15.40 1.75
C LEU A 231 -23.30 15.10 2.20
N VAL A 232 -22.84 15.65 3.33
CA VAL A 232 -21.51 15.37 3.90
C VAL A 232 -21.37 13.90 4.25
N LEU A 233 -22.38 13.27 4.85
CA LEU A 233 -22.35 11.83 5.13
C LEU A 233 -22.24 10.99 3.86
N LYS A 234 -23.03 11.34 2.82
CA LYS A 234 -22.93 10.67 1.52
C LYS A 234 -21.58 10.87 0.84
N LEU A 235 -21.03 12.09 0.89
CA LEU A 235 -19.71 12.38 0.35
C LEU A 235 -18.61 11.57 1.07
N ASN A 236 -18.67 11.47 2.39
CA ASN A 236 -17.77 10.64 3.16
C ASN A 236 -17.90 9.16 2.81
N GLU A 237 -19.12 8.65 2.65
CA GLU A 237 -19.36 7.28 2.22
C GLU A 237 -18.70 7.01 0.85
N ILE A 238 -18.95 7.87 -0.13
CA ILE A 238 -18.35 7.73 -1.48
C ILE A 238 -16.83 7.87 -1.44
N ALA A 239 -16.29 8.79 -0.63
CA ALA A 239 -14.85 9.05 -0.56
C ALA A 239 -14.06 7.92 0.10
N TYR A 240 -14.65 7.20 1.07
CA TYR A 240 -13.93 6.25 1.92
C TYR A 240 -14.45 4.81 1.85
N THR A 241 -15.50 4.54 1.06
CA THR A 241 -16.07 3.20 0.94
C THR A 241 -16.02 2.72 -0.50
N ASP A 242 -15.63 1.48 -0.70
CA ASP A 242 -15.72 0.83 -2.01
C ASP A 242 -17.19 0.48 -2.32
N MET A 243 -17.67 0.93 -3.47
CA MET A 243 -19.09 0.80 -3.84
C MET A 243 -19.51 -0.63 -4.10
N LEU A 244 -18.57 -1.49 -4.56
CA LEU A 244 -18.84 -2.87 -4.91
C LEU A 244 -18.92 -3.78 -3.68
N THR A 245 -17.93 -3.69 -2.79
CA THR A 245 -17.75 -4.59 -1.63
C THR A 245 -18.29 -4.00 -0.31
N LYS A 246 -18.54 -2.69 -0.28
CA LYS A 246 -18.89 -1.94 0.94
C LYS A 246 -17.82 -1.99 2.05
N LEU A 247 -16.61 -2.40 1.71
CA LEU A 247 -15.42 -2.28 2.57
C LEU A 247 -14.87 -0.84 2.51
N GLY A 248 -13.99 -0.48 3.45
CA GLY A 248 -13.16 0.71 3.29
C GLY A 248 -12.34 0.61 2.00
N ASN A 249 -12.22 1.72 1.26
CA ASN A 249 -11.37 1.79 0.08
C ASN A 249 -9.92 2.17 0.44
N ARG A 250 -9.05 2.31 -0.55
CA ARG A 250 -7.66 2.73 -0.37
C ARG A 250 -7.51 4.07 0.36
N ALA A 251 -8.42 5.03 0.12
CA ALA A 251 -8.39 6.32 0.81
C ALA A 251 -8.74 6.18 2.31
N ALA A 252 -9.68 5.30 2.65
CA ALA A 252 -9.97 4.95 4.03
C ALA A 252 -8.77 4.29 4.72
N PHE A 253 -8.14 3.32 4.07
CA PHE A 253 -6.92 2.67 4.55
C PHE A 253 -5.84 3.70 4.89
N LEU A 254 -5.47 4.56 3.94
CA LEU A 254 -4.42 5.57 4.13
C LEU A 254 -4.73 6.49 5.32
N LYS A 255 -5.94 7.02 5.38
CA LYS A 255 -6.35 7.97 6.43
C LYS A 255 -6.41 7.35 7.81
N GLU A 256 -7.08 6.18 7.92
CA GLU A 256 -7.28 5.53 9.21
C GLU A 256 -5.99 4.95 9.77
N THR A 257 -5.15 4.39 8.89
CA THR A 257 -3.87 3.80 9.27
C THR A 257 -2.88 4.86 9.68
N GLN A 258 -2.74 5.95 8.90
CA GLN A 258 -1.87 7.07 9.27
C GLN A 258 -2.27 7.63 10.64
N TYR A 259 -3.56 7.84 10.86
CA TYR A 259 -4.07 8.30 12.15
C TYR A 259 -3.74 7.32 13.29
N ALA A 260 -3.88 6.01 13.06
CA ALA A 260 -3.58 4.99 14.06
C ALA A 260 -2.07 4.94 14.38
N MET A 261 -1.21 5.04 13.37
CA MET A 261 0.26 5.08 13.53
C MET A 261 0.72 6.32 14.29
N ASP A 262 0.12 7.49 14.02
CA ASP A 262 0.46 8.76 14.68
C ASP A 262 0.02 8.80 16.15
N MET A 263 -1.09 8.11 16.48
CA MET A 263 -1.70 8.15 17.82
C MET A 263 -1.27 7.02 18.75
N SER A 264 -0.76 5.93 18.23
CA SER A 264 -0.39 4.76 19.04
C SER A 264 1.07 4.37 18.77
N GLN A 265 1.79 3.98 19.83
CA GLN A 265 3.10 3.32 19.71
C GLN A 265 2.96 1.80 19.56
N GLN A 266 1.91 1.34 18.89
CA GLN A 266 1.63 -0.08 18.73
C GLN A 266 2.27 -0.60 17.44
N ASP A 267 2.61 -1.88 17.45
CA ASP A 267 3.06 -2.60 16.28
C ASP A 267 1.86 -2.94 15.39
N PHE A 268 2.03 -2.77 14.09
CA PHE A 268 1.04 -3.13 13.08
C PHE A 268 1.61 -4.16 12.10
N THR A 269 0.78 -5.09 11.72
CA THR A 269 1.04 -6.02 10.62
C THR A 269 0.11 -5.69 9.47
N PHE A 270 0.69 -5.53 8.29
CA PHE A 270 0.01 -5.27 7.03
C PHE A 270 0.10 -6.50 6.16
N ILE A 271 -1.04 -6.94 5.66
CA ILE A 271 -1.19 -8.11 4.83
C ILE A 271 -1.91 -7.68 3.56
N LEU A 272 -1.23 -7.77 2.42
CA LEU A 272 -1.81 -7.49 1.11
C LEU A 272 -2.11 -8.83 0.43
N LEU A 273 -3.39 -9.11 0.30
CA LEU A 273 -3.90 -10.27 -0.44
C LEU A 273 -4.25 -9.85 -1.86
N GLN A 274 -3.75 -10.56 -2.86
CA GLN A 274 -4.22 -10.47 -4.24
C GLN A 274 -4.95 -11.73 -4.64
N VAL A 275 -6.09 -11.55 -5.30
CA VAL A 275 -6.88 -12.62 -5.91
C VAL A 275 -6.48 -12.72 -7.37
N GLU A 276 -5.93 -13.89 -7.77
CA GLU A 276 -5.43 -14.10 -9.13
C GLU A 276 -6.56 -14.30 -10.16
N ARG A 277 -6.24 -14.03 -11.44
CA ARG A 277 -7.09 -14.30 -12.61
C ARG A 277 -8.40 -13.53 -12.72
N VAL A 278 -8.65 -12.55 -11.84
CA VAL A 278 -9.88 -11.71 -11.90
C VAL A 278 -10.03 -11.06 -13.27
N LYS A 279 -8.92 -10.53 -13.84
CA LYS A 279 -8.92 -9.95 -15.19
C LYS A 279 -9.30 -10.96 -16.25
N MET A 280 -8.72 -12.18 -16.20
CA MET A 280 -9.06 -13.27 -17.15
C MET A 280 -10.55 -13.62 -17.05
N PHE A 281 -11.12 -13.69 -15.83
CA PHE A 281 -12.55 -13.94 -15.65
C PHE A 281 -13.42 -12.81 -16.22
N ASN A 282 -12.97 -11.57 -16.08
CA ASN A 282 -13.63 -10.42 -16.71
C ASN A 282 -13.61 -10.53 -18.24
N ASP A 283 -12.48 -10.90 -18.81
CA ASP A 283 -12.29 -10.99 -20.28
C ASP A 283 -13.09 -12.16 -20.89
N VAL A 284 -13.15 -13.31 -20.19
CA VAL A 284 -13.81 -14.53 -20.70
C VAL A 284 -15.31 -14.55 -20.39
N PHE A 285 -15.71 -14.18 -19.16
CA PHE A 285 -17.08 -14.31 -18.65
C PHE A 285 -17.80 -12.99 -18.43
N GLY A 286 -17.15 -11.86 -18.75
CA GLY A 286 -17.68 -10.49 -18.62
C GLY A 286 -17.50 -9.91 -17.20
N HIS A 287 -17.44 -8.59 -17.13
CA HIS A 287 -17.17 -7.82 -15.88
C HIS A 287 -18.11 -8.15 -14.72
N GLN A 288 -19.38 -8.50 -14.97
CA GLN A 288 -20.33 -8.85 -13.93
C GLN A 288 -19.93 -10.11 -13.15
N THR A 289 -19.24 -11.07 -13.80
CA THR A 289 -18.78 -12.30 -13.15
C THR A 289 -17.60 -12.02 -12.21
N GLY A 290 -16.63 -11.22 -12.65
CA GLY A 290 -15.53 -10.80 -11.78
C GLY A 290 -16.02 -9.93 -10.59
N GLU A 291 -17.01 -9.06 -10.80
CA GLU A 291 -17.62 -8.32 -9.70
C GLU A 291 -18.29 -9.24 -8.65
N LYS A 292 -18.98 -10.29 -9.11
CA LYS A 292 -19.58 -11.30 -8.22
C LYS A 292 -18.51 -12.05 -7.45
N LEU A 293 -17.40 -12.44 -8.12
CA LEU A 293 -16.26 -13.10 -7.50
C LEU A 293 -15.68 -12.22 -6.37
N ILE A 294 -15.38 -10.96 -6.66
CA ILE A 294 -14.81 -10.02 -5.66
C ILE A 294 -15.77 -9.76 -4.50
N LYS A 295 -17.08 -9.66 -4.76
CA LYS A 295 -18.09 -9.57 -3.69
C LYS A 295 -18.09 -10.79 -2.79
N GLU A 296 -18.03 -11.98 -3.37
CA GLU A 296 -18.01 -13.24 -2.63
C GLU A 296 -16.74 -13.34 -1.77
N VAL A 297 -15.57 -13.06 -2.36
CA VAL A 297 -14.29 -13.03 -1.62
C VAL A 297 -14.36 -12.04 -0.46
N SER A 298 -14.84 -10.83 -0.70
CA SER A 298 -14.97 -9.80 0.35
C SER A 298 -15.91 -10.23 1.47
N HIS A 299 -17.00 -10.91 1.14
CA HIS A 299 -17.96 -11.43 2.11
C HIS A 299 -17.35 -12.54 2.97
N ARG A 300 -16.67 -13.51 2.35
CA ARG A 300 -15.98 -14.60 3.05
C ARG A 300 -14.90 -14.05 3.98
N LEU A 301 -14.02 -13.15 3.50
CA LEU A 301 -12.97 -12.52 4.31
C LEU A 301 -13.56 -11.78 5.52
N LYS A 302 -14.64 -11.01 5.32
CA LYS A 302 -15.27 -10.24 6.39
C LYS A 302 -15.85 -11.12 7.51
N HIS A 303 -16.28 -12.34 7.20
CA HIS A 303 -16.84 -13.28 8.18
C HIS A 303 -15.77 -14.11 8.91
N THR A 304 -14.60 -14.27 8.31
CA THR A 304 -13.50 -15.06 8.89
C THR A 304 -12.54 -14.22 9.70
N ILE A 305 -12.38 -12.94 9.33
CA ILE A 305 -11.45 -12.03 10.00
C ILE A 305 -12.09 -11.46 11.26
N ASP A 306 -11.34 -11.50 12.39
CA ASP A 306 -11.75 -10.96 13.69
C ASP A 306 -12.13 -9.48 13.63
N MET A 307 -13.06 -9.03 14.49
CA MET A 307 -13.50 -7.62 14.58
C MET A 307 -12.37 -6.62 14.89
N ASN A 308 -11.26 -7.09 15.44
CA ASN A 308 -10.08 -6.25 15.74
C ASN A 308 -9.13 -6.07 14.55
N VAL A 309 -9.38 -6.75 13.44
CA VAL A 309 -8.60 -6.68 12.21
C VAL A 309 -9.37 -5.87 11.18
N LYS A 310 -8.75 -4.87 10.60
CA LYS A 310 -9.38 -4.02 9.60
C LYS A 310 -9.14 -4.56 8.20
N LEU A 311 -10.19 -4.59 7.38
CA LEU A 311 -10.19 -5.06 6.00
C LEU A 311 -10.57 -3.93 5.05
N TYR A 312 -9.76 -3.73 4.03
CA TYR A 312 -9.96 -2.70 2.99
C TYR A 312 -9.84 -3.32 1.60
N ARG A 313 -10.61 -2.82 0.65
CA ARG A 313 -10.36 -3.08 -0.77
C ARG A 313 -9.34 -2.09 -1.29
N PHE A 314 -8.15 -2.58 -1.61
CA PHE A 314 -7.02 -1.72 -1.94
C PHE A 314 -6.97 -1.38 -3.44
N SER A 315 -7.24 -2.37 -4.31
CA SER A 315 -7.37 -2.21 -5.77
C SER A 315 -8.51 -3.09 -6.33
N GLU A 316 -8.51 -3.35 -7.63
CA GLU A 316 -9.54 -4.18 -8.29
C GLU A 316 -9.60 -5.60 -7.73
N ASP A 317 -8.46 -6.19 -7.48
CA ASP A 317 -8.25 -7.59 -7.06
C ASP A 317 -7.43 -7.73 -5.77
N GLU A 318 -7.11 -6.59 -5.10
CA GLU A 318 -6.30 -6.58 -3.89
C GLU A 318 -7.08 -6.14 -2.66
N PHE A 319 -6.82 -6.84 -1.55
CA PHE A 319 -7.37 -6.53 -0.24
C PHE A 319 -6.23 -6.26 0.74
N MET A 320 -6.31 -5.14 1.44
CA MET A 320 -5.38 -4.79 2.51
C MET A 320 -6.00 -5.12 3.86
N ILE A 321 -5.30 -5.91 4.65
CA ILE A 321 -5.70 -6.34 5.99
C ILE A 321 -4.71 -5.74 6.99
N VAL A 322 -5.21 -5.06 8.02
CA VAL A 322 -4.39 -4.39 9.04
C VAL A 322 -4.72 -4.97 10.40
N SER A 323 -3.72 -5.52 11.05
CA SER A 323 -3.83 -6.09 12.40
C SER A 323 -2.85 -5.41 13.34
N SER A 324 -3.24 -5.20 14.60
CA SER A 324 -2.38 -4.64 15.64
C SER A 324 -1.97 -5.69 16.67
N ASN A 325 -0.74 -5.60 17.18
CA ASN A 325 -0.21 -6.37 18.31
C ASN A 325 -0.38 -7.90 18.21
N LYS A 326 -0.21 -8.50 17.03
CA LYS A 326 -0.25 -9.96 16.86
C LYS A 326 1.15 -10.56 16.89
N SER A 327 1.26 -11.73 17.52
CA SER A 327 2.48 -12.56 17.48
C SER A 327 2.68 -13.15 16.07
N THR A 328 3.88 -13.64 15.78
CA THR A 328 4.16 -14.34 14.51
C THR A 328 3.25 -15.56 14.30
N ALA A 329 2.93 -16.29 15.39
CA ALA A 329 2.02 -17.44 15.34
C ALA A 329 0.59 -17.01 14.95
N ASP A 330 0.08 -15.90 15.52
CA ASP A 330 -1.24 -15.36 15.18
C ASP A 330 -1.33 -14.92 13.72
N ILE A 331 -0.23 -14.40 13.17
CA ILE A 331 -0.15 -13.98 11.77
C ILE A 331 -0.15 -15.19 10.84
N MET A 332 0.58 -16.25 11.19
CA MET A 332 0.56 -17.51 10.43
C MET A 332 -0.85 -18.11 10.41
N PHE A 333 -1.50 -18.18 11.56
CA PHE A 333 -2.89 -18.65 11.66
C PHE A 333 -3.87 -17.79 10.85
N LEU A 334 -3.67 -16.46 10.86
CA LEU A 334 -4.49 -15.55 10.06
C LEU A 334 -4.31 -15.78 8.55
N ASN A 335 -3.07 -16.03 8.09
CA ASN A 335 -2.79 -16.35 6.70
C ASN A 335 -3.41 -17.66 6.25
N GLU A 336 -3.30 -18.72 7.08
CA GLU A 336 -3.98 -20.00 6.83
C GLU A 336 -5.49 -19.79 6.74
N SER A 337 -6.08 -19.05 7.67
CA SER A 337 -7.52 -18.73 7.65
C SER A 337 -7.94 -17.95 6.40
N ILE A 338 -7.10 -17.06 5.87
CA ILE A 338 -7.37 -16.34 4.62
C ILE A 338 -7.33 -17.31 3.43
N PHE A 339 -6.37 -18.22 3.36
CA PHE A 339 -6.32 -19.21 2.29
C PHE A 339 -7.48 -20.20 2.35
N ASP A 340 -7.87 -20.64 3.55
CA ASP A 340 -9.05 -21.51 3.73
C ASP A 340 -10.35 -20.88 3.21
N VAL A 341 -10.45 -19.56 3.29
CA VAL A 341 -11.56 -18.78 2.72
C VAL A 341 -11.57 -18.82 1.18
N LEU A 342 -10.38 -18.90 0.56
CA LEU A 342 -10.25 -18.93 -0.91
C LEU A 342 -10.38 -20.34 -1.49
N HIS A 343 -10.07 -21.39 -0.73
CA HIS A 343 -10.14 -22.79 -1.19
C HIS A 343 -11.49 -23.23 -1.76
N PRO A 344 -12.66 -22.84 -1.16
CA PRO A 344 -13.94 -23.23 -1.72
C PRO A 344 -14.15 -22.61 -3.10
N THR A 345 -14.49 -23.44 -4.07
CA THR A 345 -14.76 -23.02 -5.44
C THR A 345 -15.78 -21.89 -5.51
N PHE A 346 -15.59 -20.97 -6.41
CA PHE A 346 -16.59 -19.98 -6.77
C PHE A 346 -17.55 -20.61 -7.79
N LYS A 347 -18.83 -20.69 -7.40
CA LYS A 347 -19.87 -21.30 -8.24
C LYS A 347 -20.67 -20.25 -8.96
N THR A 348 -20.73 -20.36 -10.27
CA THR A 348 -21.71 -19.66 -11.12
C THR A 348 -22.76 -20.65 -11.62
N SER A 349 -23.78 -20.17 -12.35
CA SER A 349 -24.77 -21.08 -12.98
C SER A 349 -24.14 -22.12 -13.90
N ASP A 350 -22.99 -21.81 -14.51
CA ASP A 350 -22.41 -22.57 -15.61
C ASP A 350 -21.03 -23.14 -15.30
N PHE A 351 -20.34 -22.63 -14.26
CA PHE A 351 -18.94 -22.97 -13.97
C PHE A 351 -18.64 -23.03 -12.47
N GLU A 352 -17.68 -23.89 -12.11
CA GLU A 352 -17.00 -23.88 -10.82
C GLU A 352 -15.55 -23.43 -11.03
N LEU A 353 -15.14 -22.37 -10.34
CA LEU A 353 -13.83 -21.74 -10.49
C LEU A 353 -13.04 -21.82 -9.20
N ASN A 354 -11.78 -22.21 -9.28
CA ASN A 354 -10.85 -22.14 -8.16
C ASN A 354 -10.31 -20.72 -8.01
N ILE A 355 -10.39 -20.19 -6.80
CA ILE A 355 -9.85 -18.87 -6.44
C ILE A 355 -8.44 -19.09 -5.93
N ILE A 356 -7.46 -18.48 -6.56
CA ILE A 356 -6.06 -18.51 -6.14
C ILE A 356 -5.72 -17.15 -5.55
N GLY A 357 -4.92 -17.14 -4.47
CA GLY A 357 -4.48 -15.91 -3.82
C GLY A 357 -3.02 -15.96 -3.40
N HIS A 358 -2.39 -14.79 -3.38
CA HIS A 358 -1.03 -14.57 -2.91
C HIS A 358 -1.01 -13.48 -1.86
N ILE A 359 -0.11 -13.59 -0.88
CA ILE A 359 -0.07 -12.68 0.26
C ILE A 359 1.34 -12.11 0.43
N GLY A 360 1.42 -10.76 0.50
CA GLY A 360 2.61 -10.04 0.97
C GLY A 360 2.39 -9.49 2.38
N ILE A 361 3.39 -9.60 3.25
CA ILE A 361 3.29 -9.20 4.66
C ILE A 361 4.42 -8.27 5.04
N THR A 362 4.08 -7.21 5.79
CA THR A 362 5.07 -6.27 6.33
C THR A 362 4.72 -5.87 7.77
N HIS A 363 5.73 -5.70 8.62
CA HIS A 363 5.60 -5.27 10.00
C HIS A 363 6.07 -3.83 10.20
N TYR A 364 5.25 -3.02 10.89
CA TYR A 364 5.59 -1.67 11.33
C TYR A 364 5.76 -1.66 12.87
N PRO A 365 6.75 -0.98 13.42
CA PRO A 365 7.82 -0.21 12.76
C PRO A 365 9.04 -1.06 12.36
N LYS A 366 9.05 -2.36 12.64
CA LYS A 366 10.22 -3.24 12.52
C LYS A 366 10.83 -3.29 11.12
N GLN A 367 10.01 -3.33 10.07
CA GLN A 367 10.43 -3.47 8.67
C GLN A 367 10.15 -2.21 7.85
N SER A 368 9.34 -1.29 8.35
CA SER A 368 8.94 -0.08 7.63
C SER A 368 8.75 1.08 8.61
N ILE A 369 9.23 2.26 8.26
CA ILE A 369 9.23 3.46 9.10
C ILE A 369 8.11 4.46 8.74
N SER A 370 7.43 4.27 7.62
CA SER A 370 6.35 5.13 7.12
C SER A 370 5.30 4.31 6.38
N LEU A 371 4.10 4.87 6.23
CA LEU A 371 3.00 4.20 5.52
C LEU A 371 3.32 3.97 4.04
N ASP A 372 4.06 4.87 3.39
CA ASP A 372 4.51 4.70 2.01
C ASP A 372 5.47 3.51 1.89
N LYS A 373 6.42 3.38 2.82
CA LYS A 373 7.33 2.21 2.86
C LYS A 373 6.58 0.91 3.18
N VAL A 374 5.56 0.95 4.04
CA VAL A 374 4.67 -0.20 4.28
C VAL A 374 4.03 -0.67 2.98
N GLN A 375 3.43 0.25 2.20
CA GLN A 375 2.81 -0.11 0.92
C GLN A 375 3.82 -0.71 -0.06
N GLN A 376 4.99 -0.08 -0.20
CA GLN A 376 6.07 -0.55 -1.06
C GLN A 376 6.53 -1.96 -0.66
N HIS A 377 6.95 -2.15 0.59
CA HIS A 377 7.49 -3.42 1.08
C HIS A 377 6.46 -4.56 1.05
N THR A 378 5.18 -4.24 1.32
CA THR A 378 4.11 -5.24 1.24
C THR A 378 3.85 -5.68 -0.21
N ALA A 379 3.94 -4.74 -1.18
CA ALA A 379 3.82 -5.06 -2.60
C ALA A 379 5.03 -5.86 -3.12
N GLU A 380 6.25 -5.56 -2.67
CA GLU A 380 7.46 -6.32 -2.99
C GLU A 380 7.37 -7.76 -2.46
N ALA A 381 6.91 -7.93 -1.21
CA ALA A 381 6.68 -9.26 -0.65
C ALA A 381 5.60 -10.03 -1.42
N LEU A 382 4.51 -9.37 -1.84
CA LEU A 382 3.47 -9.96 -2.66
C LEU A 382 3.99 -10.39 -4.05
N TYR A 383 4.81 -9.55 -4.68
CA TYR A 383 5.43 -9.88 -5.96
C TYR A 383 6.27 -11.15 -5.85
N GLN A 384 7.06 -11.28 -4.77
CA GLN A 384 7.85 -12.48 -4.53
C GLN A 384 6.98 -13.70 -4.20
N ALA A 385 5.87 -13.54 -3.46
CA ALA A 385 4.95 -14.63 -3.17
C ALA A 385 4.42 -15.28 -4.46
N LYS A 386 4.12 -14.50 -5.50
CA LYS A 386 3.67 -15.01 -6.79
C LYS A 386 4.65 -15.97 -7.47
N GLN A 387 5.95 -15.85 -7.17
CA GLN A 387 6.98 -16.72 -7.76
C GLN A 387 7.01 -18.11 -7.10
N TYR A 388 6.46 -18.26 -5.88
CA TYR A 388 6.44 -19.53 -5.14
C TYR A 388 5.24 -20.44 -5.43
N GLY A 389 4.37 -20.04 -6.36
CA GLY A 389 3.20 -20.83 -6.75
C GLY A 389 1.92 -20.46 -6.00
N ASN A 390 0.87 -21.25 -6.18
CA ASN A 390 -0.46 -20.97 -5.67
C ASN A 390 -0.51 -20.97 -4.14
N TYR A 391 -1.33 -20.09 -3.54
CA TYR A 391 -1.55 -19.99 -2.08
C TYR A 391 -0.26 -19.76 -1.29
N SER A 392 0.61 -18.91 -1.80
CA SER A 392 1.88 -18.57 -1.19
C SER A 392 1.82 -17.24 -0.44
N PHE A 393 2.62 -17.13 0.61
CA PHE A 393 2.83 -15.86 1.30
C PHE A 393 4.30 -15.61 1.54
N VAL A 394 4.67 -14.33 1.58
CA VAL A 394 6.03 -13.88 1.87
C VAL A 394 5.98 -12.74 2.89
N ILE A 395 6.84 -12.85 3.90
CA ILE A 395 7.08 -11.75 4.85
C ILE A 395 8.27 -10.96 4.33
N TYR A 396 8.10 -9.66 4.16
CA TYR A 396 9.14 -8.77 3.69
C TYR A 396 10.43 -8.89 4.52
N ASN A 397 11.55 -8.91 3.84
CA ASN A 397 12.88 -8.73 4.41
C ASN A 397 13.74 -7.89 3.44
N ASN A 398 14.87 -7.37 3.90
CA ASN A 398 15.73 -6.49 3.08
C ASN A 398 16.36 -7.22 1.86
N GLU A 399 16.43 -8.55 1.88
CA GLU A 399 16.95 -9.34 0.75
C GLU A 399 15.99 -9.27 -0.44
N ILE A 400 14.69 -9.15 -0.20
CA ILE A 400 13.66 -9.04 -1.25
C ILE A 400 13.88 -7.77 -2.08
N GLU A 401 14.09 -6.62 -1.42
CA GLU A 401 14.37 -5.36 -2.11
C GLU A 401 15.65 -5.46 -2.94
N SER A 402 16.71 -6.04 -2.37
CA SER A 402 17.99 -6.21 -3.09
C SER A 402 17.88 -7.13 -4.30
N ASN A 403 17.14 -8.23 -4.18
CA ASN A 403 16.90 -9.18 -5.27
C ASN A 403 16.05 -8.57 -6.39
N LEU A 404 15.02 -7.80 -6.04
CA LEU A 404 14.18 -7.10 -7.02
C LEU A 404 14.99 -6.04 -7.78
N LEU A 405 15.76 -5.23 -7.07
CA LEU A 405 16.64 -4.23 -7.71
C LEU A 405 17.67 -4.91 -8.63
N ARG A 406 18.27 -6.03 -8.19
CA ARG A 406 19.20 -6.82 -9.02
C ARG A 406 18.50 -7.37 -10.28
N LYS A 407 17.26 -7.87 -10.16
CA LYS A 407 16.47 -8.35 -11.32
C LYS A 407 16.19 -7.23 -12.33
N LEU A 408 15.79 -6.05 -11.86
CA LEU A 408 15.57 -4.88 -12.72
C LEU A 408 16.84 -4.39 -13.39
N GLU A 409 17.98 -4.40 -12.66
CA GLU A 409 19.28 -4.04 -13.21
C GLU A 409 19.71 -5.04 -14.28
N MET A 410 19.55 -6.34 -14.03
CA MET A 410 19.82 -7.40 -15.02
C MET A 410 18.94 -7.25 -16.27
N GLU A 411 17.63 -7.00 -16.12
CA GLU A 411 16.72 -6.81 -17.25
C GLU A 411 17.16 -5.67 -18.16
N SER A 412 17.50 -4.53 -17.55
CA SER A 412 18.00 -3.36 -18.28
C SER A 412 19.27 -3.65 -19.09
N HIS A 413 20.16 -4.49 -18.58
CA HIS A 413 21.44 -4.82 -19.20
C HIS A 413 21.34 -5.98 -20.21
N LEU A 414 20.47 -6.96 -19.98
CA LEU A 414 20.32 -8.15 -20.80
C LEU A 414 19.96 -7.81 -22.26
N LYS A 415 19.12 -6.80 -22.45
CA LYS A 415 18.73 -6.31 -23.78
C LYS A 415 19.93 -5.98 -24.69
N ASN A 416 21.01 -5.51 -24.13
CA ASN A 416 22.22 -5.11 -24.87
C ASN A 416 23.39 -6.07 -24.69
N ALA A 417 23.21 -7.18 -23.99
CA ALA A 417 24.29 -8.08 -23.61
C ALA A 417 24.98 -8.72 -24.82
N ILE A 418 24.24 -9.05 -25.88
CA ILE A 418 24.81 -9.56 -27.15
C ILE A 418 25.69 -8.50 -27.79
N ASN A 419 25.17 -7.29 -27.98
CA ASN A 419 25.90 -6.20 -28.68
C ASN A 419 27.13 -5.73 -27.89
N ASN A 420 27.13 -5.86 -26.60
CA ASN A 420 28.21 -5.50 -25.69
C ASN A 420 29.23 -6.63 -25.50
N ASN A 421 29.13 -7.76 -26.22
CA ASN A 421 29.96 -8.94 -26.06
C ASN A 421 30.06 -9.46 -24.62
N GLN A 422 28.95 -9.41 -23.86
CA GLN A 422 28.86 -9.87 -22.49
C GLN A 422 28.40 -11.33 -22.39
N LEU A 423 27.77 -11.85 -23.46
CA LEU A 423 27.36 -13.24 -23.56
C LEU A 423 28.49 -14.06 -24.22
N SER A 424 28.70 -15.26 -23.73
CA SER A 424 29.62 -16.24 -24.27
C SER A 424 29.04 -17.64 -24.23
N VAL A 425 29.46 -18.50 -25.17
CA VAL A 425 29.03 -19.90 -25.19
C VAL A 425 30.22 -20.75 -24.70
N TYR A 426 29.97 -21.51 -23.64
CA TYR A 426 30.86 -22.47 -23.05
C TYR A 426 30.46 -23.86 -23.52
N TYR A 427 31.42 -24.79 -23.52
CA TYR A 427 31.22 -26.17 -24.00
C TYR A 427 31.57 -27.16 -22.91
N GLN A 428 30.70 -28.15 -22.72
CA GLN A 428 31.00 -29.30 -21.86
C GLN A 428 31.03 -30.56 -22.70
N PRO A 429 32.10 -31.38 -22.60
CA PRO A 429 32.24 -32.59 -23.42
C PRO A 429 31.25 -33.66 -22.97
N LYS A 430 30.65 -34.35 -23.98
CA LYS A 430 29.92 -35.62 -23.82
C LYS A 430 30.89 -36.76 -24.14
N ILE A 431 31.04 -37.69 -23.20
CA ILE A 431 32.07 -38.76 -23.23
C ILE A 431 31.39 -40.11 -23.43
N ASP A 432 31.85 -40.93 -24.35
CA ASP A 432 31.54 -42.35 -24.41
C ASP A 432 32.22 -43.07 -23.23
N LEU A 433 31.39 -43.66 -22.35
CA LEU A 433 31.86 -44.19 -21.07
C LEU A 433 32.72 -45.46 -21.22
N ALA A 434 32.64 -46.13 -22.40
CA ALA A 434 33.41 -47.33 -22.70
C ALA A 434 34.80 -46.98 -23.23
N SER A 435 34.84 -46.14 -24.26
CA SER A 435 36.11 -45.77 -24.93
C SER A 435 36.80 -44.54 -24.31
N GLU A 436 36.08 -43.86 -23.41
CA GLU A 436 36.46 -42.58 -22.85
C GLU A 436 36.68 -41.48 -23.91
N CYS A 437 36.19 -41.64 -25.14
CA CYS A 437 36.33 -40.67 -26.22
C CYS A 437 35.26 -39.60 -26.15
N ILE A 438 35.63 -38.35 -26.59
CA ILE A 438 34.68 -37.26 -26.75
C ILE A 438 33.80 -37.56 -27.99
N VAL A 439 32.49 -37.66 -27.82
CA VAL A 439 31.51 -37.95 -28.88
C VAL A 439 30.62 -36.77 -29.19
N GLY A 440 30.56 -35.80 -28.30
CA GLY A 440 29.76 -34.57 -28.48
C GLY A 440 30.14 -33.46 -27.49
N MET A 441 29.41 -32.39 -27.55
CA MET A 441 29.55 -31.26 -26.63
C MET A 441 28.20 -30.57 -26.41
N GLU A 442 27.97 -30.10 -25.22
CA GLU A 442 26.79 -29.26 -24.91
C GLU A 442 27.21 -27.79 -24.87
N ALA A 443 26.46 -26.94 -25.57
CA ALA A 443 26.62 -25.49 -25.60
C ALA A 443 25.83 -24.84 -24.45
N LEU A 444 26.55 -24.20 -23.56
CA LEU A 444 26.05 -23.63 -22.32
C LEU A 444 26.30 -22.12 -22.31
N LEU A 445 25.19 -21.36 -22.27
CA LEU A 445 25.25 -19.88 -22.25
C LEU A 445 25.84 -19.38 -20.93
N ARG A 446 26.68 -18.35 -21.03
CA ARG A 446 27.28 -17.65 -19.88
C ARG A 446 27.13 -16.15 -20.08
N TRP A 447 26.88 -15.43 -18.98
CA TRP A 447 26.82 -13.98 -18.97
C TRP A 447 27.79 -13.39 -17.97
N GLU A 448 28.73 -12.61 -18.50
CA GLU A 448 29.70 -11.86 -17.70
C GLU A 448 29.47 -10.36 -17.87
N HIS A 449 28.98 -9.73 -16.81
CA HIS A 449 28.68 -8.30 -16.83
C HIS A 449 29.77 -7.50 -16.09
N PRO A 450 30.26 -6.37 -16.64
CA PRO A 450 31.39 -5.63 -16.05
C PRO A 450 31.20 -5.19 -14.61
N LYS A 451 29.94 -4.90 -14.19
CA LYS A 451 29.59 -4.43 -12.85
C LYS A 451 29.02 -5.54 -11.96
N LEU A 452 28.20 -6.42 -12.52
CA LEU A 452 27.50 -7.47 -11.78
C LEU A 452 28.33 -8.77 -11.68
N GLY A 453 29.44 -8.85 -12.41
CA GLY A 453 30.26 -10.06 -12.49
C GLY A 453 29.60 -11.18 -13.28
N TRP A 454 29.94 -12.42 -12.93
CA TRP A 454 29.31 -13.63 -13.49
C TRP A 454 27.87 -13.77 -12.99
N ILE A 455 26.93 -13.85 -13.93
CA ILE A 455 25.50 -14.02 -13.64
C ILE A 455 25.11 -15.45 -13.99
N SER A 456 24.45 -16.13 -13.04
CA SER A 456 24.03 -17.53 -13.22
C SER A 456 22.97 -17.65 -14.32
N PRO A 457 23.04 -18.67 -15.18
CA PRO A 457 21.96 -19.01 -16.10
C PRO A 457 20.59 -19.15 -15.42
N ALA A 458 20.57 -19.72 -14.23
CA ALA A 458 19.34 -19.84 -13.42
C ALA A 458 18.71 -18.50 -13.01
N GLU A 459 19.49 -17.38 -13.01
CA GLU A 459 18.97 -16.04 -12.73
C GLU A 459 18.47 -15.34 -14.01
N PHE A 460 19.25 -15.39 -15.11
CA PHE A 460 18.95 -14.56 -16.27
C PHE A 460 18.15 -15.26 -17.38
N ILE A 461 18.16 -16.58 -17.49
CA ILE A 461 17.37 -17.32 -18.50
C ILE A 461 15.85 -17.12 -18.24
N PRO A 462 15.31 -17.32 -17.01
CA PRO A 462 13.92 -17.01 -16.73
C PRO A 462 13.55 -15.54 -17.04
N LEU A 463 14.44 -14.60 -16.75
CA LEU A 463 14.27 -13.19 -17.07
C LEU A 463 14.24 -12.94 -18.60
N ALA A 464 15.08 -13.61 -19.36
CA ALA A 464 15.06 -13.56 -20.82
C ALA A 464 13.74 -14.13 -21.39
N GLU A 465 13.19 -15.16 -20.76
CA GLU A 465 11.89 -15.74 -21.11
C GLU A 465 10.75 -14.77 -20.78
N GLU A 466 10.69 -14.23 -19.56
CA GLU A 466 9.68 -13.25 -19.14
C GLU A 466 9.63 -12.01 -20.06
N THR A 467 10.80 -11.57 -20.54
CA THR A 467 10.94 -10.38 -21.40
C THR A 467 10.84 -10.68 -22.89
N GLY A 468 10.83 -11.96 -23.29
CA GLY A 468 10.87 -12.40 -24.69
C GLY A 468 12.24 -12.31 -25.36
N LEU A 469 13.27 -11.79 -24.67
CA LEU A 469 14.65 -11.70 -25.19
C LEU A 469 15.29 -13.06 -25.46
N ILE A 470 14.73 -14.12 -24.89
CA ILE A 470 15.21 -15.50 -25.09
C ILE A 470 15.21 -15.89 -26.57
N ASN A 471 14.33 -15.32 -27.41
CA ASN A 471 14.31 -15.61 -28.84
C ASN A 471 15.59 -15.10 -29.53
N GLU A 472 15.99 -13.84 -29.30
CA GLU A 472 17.19 -13.25 -29.88
C GLU A 472 18.46 -13.91 -29.34
N ILE A 473 18.50 -14.14 -28.03
CA ILE A 473 19.63 -14.79 -27.34
C ILE A 473 19.78 -16.24 -27.87
N GLY A 474 18.70 -16.98 -27.99
CA GLY A 474 18.75 -18.37 -28.45
C GLY A 474 19.15 -18.49 -29.93
N GLU A 475 18.70 -17.59 -30.80
CA GLU A 475 19.17 -17.53 -32.20
C GLU A 475 20.70 -17.31 -32.21
N TRP A 476 21.20 -16.36 -31.42
CA TRP A 476 22.62 -16.08 -31.31
C TRP A 476 23.41 -17.26 -30.76
N VAL A 477 22.93 -17.95 -29.73
CA VAL A 477 23.57 -19.14 -29.16
C VAL A 477 23.63 -20.27 -30.20
N LEU A 478 22.52 -20.55 -30.87
CA LEU A 478 22.44 -21.59 -31.88
C LEU A 478 23.38 -21.32 -33.05
N TYR A 479 23.44 -20.08 -33.54
CA TYR A 479 24.33 -19.67 -34.60
C TYR A 479 25.79 -19.84 -34.14
N THR A 480 26.15 -19.37 -32.95
CA THR A 480 27.49 -19.42 -32.41
C THR A 480 27.98 -20.86 -32.21
N ALA A 481 27.11 -21.72 -31.62
CA ALA A 481 27.41 -23.14 -31.40
C ALA A 481 27.61 -23.89 -32.71
N ALA A 482 26.73 -23.70 -33.69
CA ALA A 482 26.86 -24.30 -35.00
C ALA A 482 28.12 -23.81 -35.75
N GLN A 483 28.45 -22.53 -35.67
CA GLN A 483 29.63 -21.93 -36.25
C GLN A 483 30.90 -22.52 -35.64
N HIS A 484 30.99 -22.59 -34.32
CA HIS A 484 32.14 -23.17 -33.61
C HIS A 484 32.29 -24.65 -33.93
N ASN A 485 31.22 -25.42 -34.01
CA ASN A 485 31.29 -26.84 -34.41
C ASN A 485 31.83 -26.97 -35.85
N LYS A 486 31.36 -26.13 -36.80
CA LYS A 486 31.90 -26.13 -38.17
C LYS A 486 33.37 -25.69 -38.22
N GLN A 487 33.81 -24.82 -37.35
CA GLN A 487 35.22 -24.43 -37.22
C GLN A 487 36.09 -25.62 -36.72
N LEU A 488 35.63 -26.40 -35.73
CA LEU A 488 36.30 -27.59 -35.25
C LEU A 488 36.51 -28.59 -36.38
N GLN A 489 35.49 -28.85 -37.24
CA GLN A 489 35.59 -29.71 -38.41
C GLN A 489 36.63 -29.18 -39.42
N ARG A 490 36.69 -27.85 -39.63
CA ARG A 490 37.70 -27.22 -40.52
C ARG A 490 39.14 -27.32 -39.96
N LEU A 491 39.29 -27.37 -38.65
CA LEU A 491 40.58 -27.58 -37.98
C LEU A 491 41.01 -29.05 -38.04
N GLY A 492 40.19 -29.95 -38.61
CA GLY A 492 40.53 -31.36 -38.81
C GLY A 492 40.12 -32.28 -37.67
N PHE A 493 39.37 -31.80 -36.67
CA PHE A 493 38.82 -32.68 -35.65
C PHE A 493 37.68 -33.55 -36.22
N LYS A 494 37.49 -34.75 -35.61
CA LYS A 494 36.34 -35.55 -35.94
C LYS A 494 35.04 -34.77 -35.69
N PRO A 495 34.00 -34.92 -36.54
CA PRO A 495 32.71 -34.28 -36.31
C PRO A 495 32.15 -34.66 -34.93
N LEU A 496 31.73 -33.70 -34.14
CA LEU A 496 31.11 -33.86 -32.82
C LEU A 496 29.68 -33.40 -32.89
N LEU A 497 28.82 -34.09 -32.15
CA LEU A 497 27.42 -33.62 -31.96
C LEU A 497 27.42 -32.43 -31.02
N VAL A 498 26.95 -31.26 -31.47
CA VAL A 498 26.74 -30.11 -30.61
C VAL A 498 25.27 -30.01 -30.19
N SER A 499 25.03 -30.02 -28.90
CA SER A 499 23.70 -29.90 -28.33
C SER A 499 23.46 -28.47 -27.84
N VAL A 500 22.26 -27.94 -28.11
CA VAL A 500 21.86 -26.57 -27.74
C VAL A 500 20.51 -26.61 -27.05
N ASN A 501 20.44 -26.04 -25.86
CA ASN A 501 19.20 -25.91 -25.10
C ASN A 501 18.21 -24.93 -25.75
N VAL A 502 16.93 -25.32 -25.81
CA VAL A 502 15.83 -24.56 -26.40
C VAL A 502 14.74 -24.36 -25.36
N SER A 503 14.36 -23.09 -25.09
CA SER A 503 13.28 -22.80 -24.16
C SER A 503 11.90 -23.07 -24.75
N ALA A 504 10.90 -23.24 -23.88
CA ALA A 504 9.51 -23.47 -24.29
C ALA A 504 8.97 -22.31 -25.16
N LEU A 505 9.33 -21.06 -24.83
CA LEU A 505 8.90 -19.88 -25.58
C LEU A 505 9.51 -19.83 -26.98
N GLN A 506 10.78 -20.23 -27.14
CA GLN A 506 11.40 -20.33 -28.43
C GLN A 506 10.77 -21.41 -29.28
N PHE A 507 10.56 -22.60 -28.68
CA PHE A 507 9.99 -23.76 -29.37
C PHE A 507 8.57 -23.49 -29.89
N GLN A 508 7.76 -22.70 -29.18
CA GLN A 508 6.42 -22.30 -29.57
C GLN A 508 6.37 -21.14 -30.57
N ASN A 509 7.53 -20.51 -30.87
CA ASN A 509 7.56 -19.39 -31.82
C ASN A 509 7.29 -19.91 -33.25
N PRO A 510 6.30 -19.36 -33.98
CA PRO A 510 5.99 -19.80 -35.36
C PRO A 510 7.17 -19.73 -36.34
N HIS A 511 8.15 -18.88 -36.06
CA HIS A 511 9.35 -18.70 -36.88
C HIS A 511 10.53 -19.59 -36.46
N PHE A 512 10.38 -20.42 -35.44
CA PHE A 512 11.48 -21.20 -34.87
C PHE A 512 12.12 -22.14 -35.92
N CYS A 513 11.32 -22.97 -36.62
CA CYS A 513 11.83 -23.88 -37.63
C CYS A 513 12.55 -23.15 -38.77
N SER A 514 12.02 -22.01 -39.23
CA SER A 514 12.66 -21.20 -40.29
C SER A 514 14.00 -20.61 -39.82
N MET A 515 14.07 -20.12 -38.57
CA MET A 515 15.28 -19.61 -37.95
C MET A 515 16.38 -20.70 -37.85
N VAL A 516 16.02 -21.89 -37.37
CA VAL A 516 16.94 -23.03 -37.30
C VAL A 516 17.49 -23.40 -38.70
N GLY A 517 16.61 -23.45 -39.73
CA GLY A 517 17.01 -23.68 -41.12
C GLY A 517 17.99 -22.60 -41.65
N GLU A 518 17.75 -21.34 -41.32
CA GLU A 518 18.66 -20.24 -41.70
C GLU A 518 20.03 -20.38 -41.01
N VAL A 519 20.10 -20.76 -39.75
CA VAL A 519 21.34 -20.98 -39.03
C VAL A 519 22.17 -22.07 -39.69
N ILE A 520 21.55 -23.21 -40.01
CA ILE A 520 22.24 -24.31 -40.74
C ILE A 520 22.72 -23.82 -42.08
N ALA A 521 21.93 -23.12 -42.84
CA ALA A 521 22.34 -22.59 -44.15
C ALA A 521 23.52 -21.58 -44.07
N LYS A 522 23.51 -20.67 -43.10
CA LYS A 522 24.54 -19.65 -42.87
C LYS A 522 25.86 -20.29 -42.37
N THR A 523 25.80 -21.24 -41.45
CA THR A 523 27.01 -21.89 -40.87
C THR A 523 27.58 -22.98 -41.74
N LYS A 524 26.77 -23.59 -42.62
CA LYS A 524 27.11 -24.77 -43.45
C LYS A 524 27.51 -25.97 -42.58
N LEU A 525 26.96 -26.09 -41.39
CA LEU A 525 27.10 -27.28 -40.55
C LEU A 525 26.16 -28.35 -41.13
N ASP A 526 26.65 -29.59 -41.23
CA ASP A 526 25.75 -30.69 -41.62
C ASP A 526 24.78 -30.93 -40.50
N PRO A 527 23.44 -30.98 -40.77
CA PRO A 527 22.40 -31.00 -39.75
C PRO A 527 22.51 -32.13 -38.73
N GLU A 528 23.05 -33.29 -39.14
CA GLU A 528 23.24 -34.47 -38.27
C GLU A 528 24.17 -34.20 -37.07
N TRP A 529 24.99 -33.12 -37.13
CA TRP A 529 25.90 -32.70 -36.05
C TRP A 529 25.34 -31.61 -35.14
N LEU A 530 24.03 -31.31 -35.26
CA LEU A 530 23.30 -30.43 -34.38
C LEU A 530 22.21 -31.25 -33.66
N GLU A 531 22.10 -31.06 -32.34
CA GLU A 531 21.04 -31.58 -31.49
C GLU A 531 20.37 -30.41 -30.74
N LEU A 532 19.05 -30.44 -30.71
CA LEU A 532 18.26 -29.46 -29.92
C LEU A 532 17.75 -30.16 -28.66
N GLU A 533 18.10 -29.60 -27.52
CA GLU A 533 17.68 -30.10 -26.20
C GLU A 533 16.42 -29.36 -25.74
N ILE A 534 15.35 -30.09 -25.46
CA ILE A 534 14.06 -29.55 -25.02
C ILE A 534 13.68 -30.18 -23.68
N THR A 535 13.15 -29.38 -22.76
CA THR A 535 12.71 -29.90 -21.47
C THR A 535 11.41 -30.71 -21.59
N GLU A 536 11.17 -31.62 -20.66
CA GLU A 536 9.97 -32.45 -20.58
C GLU A 536 8.66 -31.63 -20.62
N SER A 537 8.66 -30.41 -20.04
CA SER A 537 7.50 -29.53 -19.99
C SER A 537 7.00 -29.05 -21.38
N ILE A 538 7.85 -28.98 -22.39
CA ILE A 538 7.50 -28.57 -23.76
C ILE A 538 6.54 -29.57 -24.42
N VAL A 539 6.57 -30.80 -23.97
CA VAL A 539 5.80 -31.93 -24.58
C VAL A 539 4.34 -31.96 -24.11
N GLN A 540 3.94 -31.13 -23.13
CA GLN A 540 2.56 -31.15 -22.62
C GLN A 540 1.49 -30.80 -23.67
N ASN A 541 1.82 -29.98 -24.70
CA ASN A 541 0.94 -29.75 -25.85
C ASN A 541 1.33 -30.63 -27.04
N ILE A 542 1.01 -31.91 -26.97
CA ILE A 542 1.49 -33.01 -27.84
C ILE A 542 1.36 -32.70 -29.33
N LYS A 543 0.21 -32.15 -29.80
CA LYS A 543 -0.05 -31.95 -31.24
C LYS A 543 0.83 -30.90 -31.87
N GLU A 544 1.00 -29.77 -31.20
CA GLU A 544 1.81 -28.65 -31.72
C GLU A 544 3.28 -29.00 -31.64
N SER A 545 3.75 -29.54 -30.51
CA SER A 545 5.14 -29.91 -30.30
C SER A 545 5.57 -31.00 -31.29
N PHE A 546 4.74 -31.99 -31.55
CA PHE A 546 4.99 -33.06 -32.50
C PHE A 546 5.25 -32.54 -33.92
N ASN A 547 4.43 -31.61 -34.40
CA ASN A 547 4.60 -31.02 -35.74
C ASN A 547 5.91 -30.26 -35.88
N ILE A 548 6.30 -29.49 -34.84
CA ILE A 548 7.56 -28.74 -34.82
C ILE A 548 8.75 -29.72 -34.82
N MET A 549 8.70 -30.75 -33.96
CA MET A 549 9.73 -31.80 -33.91
C MET A 549 9.88 -32.48 -35.27
N GLN A 550 8.79 -32.88 -35.95
CA GLN A 550 8.84 -33.48 -37.27
C GLN A 550 9.50 -32.60 -38.32
N GLN A 551 9.23 -31.28 -38.29
CA GLN A 551 9.88 -30.33 -39.18
C GLN A 551 11.40 -30.29 -38.93
N ILE A 552 11.82 -30.20 -37.65
CA ILE A 552 13.24 -30.23 -37.26
C ILE A 552 13.91 -31.54 -37.70
N LYS A 553 13.25 -32.69 -37.47
CA LYS A 553 13.73 -34.00 -37.92
C LYS A 553 13.88 -34.08 -39.44
N SER A 554 12.93 -33.49 -40.19
CA SER A 554 12.98 -33.48 -41.64
C SER A 554 14.20 -32.70 -42.20
N MET A 555 14.77 -31.78 -41.40
CA MET A 555 16.01 -31.08 -41.71
C MET A 555 17.24 -31.94 -41.42
N GLY A 556 17.12 -33.11 -40.77
CA GLY A 556 18.23 -33.98 -40.39
C GLY A 556 18.85 -33.65 -39.03
N ILE A 557 18.21 -32.77 -38.26
CA ILE A 557 18.65 -32.34 -36.92
C ILE A 557 18.17 -33.35 -35.88
N LYS A 558 18.98 -33.61 -34.85
CA LYS A 558 18.64 -34.48 -33.72
C LYS A 558 17.88 -33.72 -32.64
N ILE A 559 17.07 -34.42 -31.88
CA ILE A 559 16.30 -33.90 -30.76
C ILE A 559 16.52 -34.77 -29.52
N SER A 560 16.83 -34.11 -28.40
CA SER A 560 16.90 -34.76 -27.09
C SER A 560 15.90 -34.21 -26.09
N ILE A 561 15.41 -35.06 -25.21
CA ILE A 561 14.63 -34.61 -24.03
C ILE A 561 15.58 -34.44 -22.86
N ASP A 562 15.55 -33.26 -22.28
CA ASP A 562 16.33 -32.86 -21.12
C ASP A 562 15.55 -32.93 -19.81
N ASP A 563 16.24 -33.03 -18.67
CA ASP A 563 15.71 -33.11 -17.31
C ASP A 563 14.65 -34.23 -17.11
N PHE A 564 14.80 -35.36 -17.83
CA PHE A 564 13.79 -36.43 -17.80
C PHE A 564 13.63 -37.05 -16.41
N GLY A 565 12.38 -37.19 -15.98
CA GLY A 565 11.95 -37.76 -14.72
C GLY A 565 11.65 -36.75 -13.61
N THR A 566 11.87 -35.45 -13.86
CA THR A 566 11.50 -34.39 -12.92
C THR A 566 10.05 -33.91 -13.11
N GLY A 567 9.40 -34.24 -14.25
CA GLY A 567 8.04 -33.87 -14.62
C GLY A 567 7.05 -35.03 -14.64
N TYR A 568 5.89 -34.81 -15.28
CA TYR A 568 4.77 -35.77 -15.39
C TYR A 568 4.57 -36.29 -16.83
N SER A 569 5.59 -36.75 -17.50
CA SER A 569 5.37 -37.32 -18.85
C SER A 569 4.72 -38.69 -18.80
N SER A 570 3.63 -38.85 -19.56
CA SER A 570 3.05 -40.15 -19.81
C SER A 570 3.98 -40.96 -20.73
N LEU A 571 4.30 -42.19 -20.38
CA LEU A 571 5.09 -43.13 -21.22
C LEU A 571 4.53 -43.27 -22.63
N ASN A 572 3.20 -43.23 -22.79
CA ASN A 572 2.55 -43.24 -24.10
C ASN A 572 2.87 -42.03 -24.97
N VAL A 573 3.21 -40.92 -24.35
CA VAL A 573 3.61 -39.70 -25.08
C VAL A 573 5.04 -39.85 -25.59
N LEU A 574 5.94 -40.29 -24.73
CA LEU A 574 7.35 -40.47 -25.06
C LEU A 574 7.54 -41.40 -26.27
N GLU A 575 6.78 -42.51 -26.33
CA GLU A 575 6.80 -43.50 -27.44
C GLU A 575 6.43 -42.87 -28.81
N GLN A 576 5.60 -41.83 -28.82
CA GLN A 576 5.12 -41.20 -30.05
C GLN A 576 6.03 -40.05 -30.54
N LEU A 577 6.94 -39.56 -29.69
CA LEU A 577 7.76 -38.42 -30.04
C LEU A 577 8.91 -38.80 -30.98
N PRO A 578 9.20 -37.97 -32.00
CA PRO A 578 10.32 -38.18 -32.91
C PRO A 578 11.64 -37.67 -32.33
N ILE A 579 12.09 -38.26 -31.23
CA ILE A 579 13.32 -37.90 -30.48
C ILE A 579 14.42 -38.92 -30.72
N ASP A 580 15.69 -38.54 -30.47
CA ASP A 580 16.86 -39.38 -30.66
C ASP A 580 17.55 -39.75 -29.34
N THR A 581 17.46 -38.88 -28.35
CA THR A 581 18.24 -38.97 -27.12
C THR A 581 17.38 -38.62 -25.89
N LEU A 582 17.63 -39.33 -24.80
CA LEU A 582 17.03 -39.05 -23.50
C LEU A 582 18.16 -38.75 -22.50
N LYS A 583 18.11 -37.57 -21.85
CA LYS A 583 19.08 -37.14 -20.85
C LYS A 583 18.54 -37.37 -19.46
N ILE A 584 19.34 -38.02 -18.61
CA ILE A 584 18.97 -38.31 -17.21
C ILE A 584 19.50 -37.15 -16.35
N ASP A 585 18.57 -36.48 -15.68
CA ASP A 585 18.89 -35.32 -14.84
C ASP A 585 19.86 -35.66 -13.70
N LYS A 586 20.71 -34.71 -13.37
CA LYS A 586 21.72 -34.81 -12.31
C LYS A 586 21.13 -35.24 -10.98
N SER A 587 19.92 -34.82 -10.59
CA SER A 587 19.30 -35.15 -9.31
C SER A 587 19.10 -36.66 -9.07
N PHE A 588 18.96 -37.43 -10.16
CA PHE A 588 18.94 -38.90 -10.11
C PHE A 588 20.34 -39.49 -9.99
N ILE A 589 21.32 -38.91 -10.66
CA ILE A 589 22.72 -39.37 -10.67
C ILE A 589 23.39 -39.12 -9.32
N ASP A 590 23.08 -38.01 -8.66
CA ASP A 590 23.61 -37.66 -7.31
C ASP A 590 23.29 -38.75 -6.25
N ARG A 591 22.24 -39.56 -6.49
CA ARG A 591 21.82 -40.63 -5.57
C ARG A 591 22.46 -41.99 -5.90
N VAL A 592 23.18 -42.09 -6.98
CA VAL A 592 23.81 -43.35 -7.45
C VAL A 592 25.11 -43.60 -6.68
N SER A 593 25.17 -44.77 -6.02
CA SER A 593 26.39 -45.30 -5.36
C SER A 593 26.35 -46.82 -5.32
N TYR A 594 27.44 -47.50 -4.99
CA TYR A 594 27.48 -48.95 -4.86
C TYR A 594 26.46 -49.50 -3.82
N ASN A 595 26.22 -48.72 -2.76
CA ASN A 595 25.25 -49.05 -1.73
C ASN A 595 23.81 -48.74 -2.17
N ASN A 596 23.61 -47.90 -3.16
CA ASN A 596 22.32 -47.51 -3.73
C ASN A 596 22.45 -47.33 -5.25
N PRO A 597 22.38 -48.40 -6.05
CA PRO A 597 22.50 -48.34 -7.51
C PRO A 597 21.32 -47.61 -8.18
N SER A 598 20.44 -47.00 -7.43
CA SER A 598 19.24 -46.26 -7.87
C SER A 598 18.39 -47.04 -8.87
N PRO A 599 17.40 -47.83 -8.41
CA PRO A 599 16.52 -48.60 -9.29
C PRO A 599 15.82 -47.74 -10.36
N MET A 600 15.55 -46.48 -10.02
CA MET A 600 14.93 -45.50 -10.93
C MET A 600 15.81 -45.18 -12.13
N VAL A 601 17.11 -44.96 -11.93
CA VAL A 601 18.08 -44.71 -13.02
C VAL A 601 18.14 -45.90 -13.95
N LYS A 602 18.21 -47.10 -13.40
CA LYS A 602 18.18 -48.34 -14.18
C LYS A 602 16.91 -48.44 -15.02
N THR A 603 15.74 -48.16 -14.42
CA THR A 603 14.44 -48.22 -15.13
C THR A 603 14.39 -47.19 -16.26
N ILE A 604 14.91 -45.97 -16.06
CA ILE A 604 14.98 -44.93 -17.10
C ILE A 604 15.89 -45.37 -18.26
N ILE A 605 17.04 -45.95 -17.95
CA ILE A 605 17.96 -46.49 -18.99
C ILE A 605 17.29 -47.60 -19.77
N GLU A 606 16.70 -48.58 -19.11
CA GLU A 606 16.00 -49.71 -19.77
C GLU A 606 14.82 -49.22 -20.62
N LEU A 607 14.07 -48.22 -20.14
CA LEU A 607 13.00 -47.60 -20.92
C LEU A 607 13.51 -46.96 -22.21
N ALA A 608 14.53 -46.12 -22.11
CA ALA A 608 15.10 -45.45 -23.27
C ALA A 608 15.68 -46.41 -24.30
N LEU A 609 16.39 -47.45 -23.84
CA LEU A 609 16.93 -48.51 -24.72
C LEU A 609 15.82 -49.30 -25.42
N ASN A 610 14.71 -49.60 -24.72
CA ASN A 610 13.55 -50.29 -25.32
C ASN A 610 12.83 -49.43 -26.39
N LEU A 611 12.95 -48.08 -26.27
CA LEU A 611 12.46 -47.14 -27.26
C LEU A 611 13.48 -46.81 -28.35
N GLU A 612 14.60 -47.51 -28.40
CA GLU A 612 15.71 -47.29 -29.35
C GLU A 612 16.33 -45.87 -29.25
N LEU A 613 16.28 -45.25 -28.09
CA LEU A 613 16.84 -43.94 -27.82
C LEU A 613 18.25 -44.04 -27.26
N ASN A 614 19.10 -43.07 -27.62
CA ASN A 614 20.38 -42.87 -26.93
C ASN A 614 20.13 -42.35 -25.50
N VAL A 615 21.01 -42.74 -24.56
CA VAL A 615 20.93 -42.27 -23.18
C VAL A 615 22.16 -41.49 -22.83
N VAL A 616 21.97 -40.29 -22.29
CA VAL A 616 23.04 -39.43 -21.74
C VAL A 616 22.78 -39.25 -20.25
N ALA A 617 23.78 -39.58 -19.43
CA ALA A 617 23.72 -39.30 -17.98
C ALA A 617 24.41 -37.97 -17.66
N GLU A 618 23.73 -37.09 -16.93
CA GLU A 618 24.25 -35.78 -16.57
C GLU A 618 24.78 -35.74 -15.14
N GLY A 619 25.70 -34.80 -14.91
CA GLY A 619 26.21 -34.54 -13.57
C GLY A 619 27.05 -35.65 -12.96
N ILE A 620 27.75 -36.46 -13.78
CA ILE A 620 28.68 -37.47 -13.29
C ILE A 620 29.87 -36.79 -12.60
N GLU A 621 30.03 -37.05 -11.30
CA GLU A 621 31.11 -36.44 -10.49
C GLU A 621 32.11 -37.45 -9.98
N THR A 622 31.77 -38.76 -9.95
CA THR A 622 32.61 -39.82 -9.40
C THR A 622 32.82 -40.96 -10.39
N VAL A 623 33.95 -41.66 -10.25
CA VAL A 623 34.24 -42.90 -11.02
C VAL A 623 33.22 -43.99 -10.72
N GLU A 624 32.76 -44.05 -9.47
CA GLU A 624 31.71 -44.99 -9.04
C GLU A 624 30.41 -44.81 -9.83
N GLN A 625 29.95 -43.55 -9.96
CA GLN A 625 28.77 -43.24 -10.76
C GLN A 625 28.96 -43.67 -12.23
N LYS A 626 30.11 -43.33 -12.83
CA LYS A 626 30.44 -43.75 -14.19
C LYS A 626 30.33 -45.24 -14.38
N GLU A 627 30.95 -46.06 -13.49
CA GLU A 627 30.94 -47.52 -13.62
C GLU A 627 29.55 -48.12 -13.49
N ILE A 628 28.75 -47.62 -12.55
CA ILE A 628 27.38 -48.11 -12.34
C ILE A 628 26.51 -47.76 -13.55
N LEU A 629 26.58 -46.57 -14.09
CA LEU A 629 25.86 -46.13 -15.28
C LEU A 629 26.20 -46.97 -16.49
N TYR A 630 27.51 -47.18 -16.74
CA TYR A 630 28.01 -48.04 -17.85
C TYR A 630 27.49 -49.48 -17.73
N ARG A 631 27.60 -50.09 -16.54
CA ARG A 631 27.02 -51.46 -16.28
C ARG A 631 25.55 -51.58 -16.51
N ASN A 632 24.77 -50.49 -16.32
CA ASN A 632 23.34 -50.47 -16.59
C ASN A 632 23.01 -50.16 -18.06
N GLY A 633 24.02 -49.98 -18.96
CA GLY A 633 23.79 -49.77 -20.38
C GLY A 633 23.75 -48.32 -20.82
N CYS A 634 24.06 -47.34 -19.94
CA CYS A 634 24.26 -45.95 -20.34
C CYS A 634 25.64 -45.80 -20.96
N MET A 635 25.68 -45.43 -22.24
CA MET A 635 26.94 -45.37 -22.99
C MET A 635 27.55 -43.97 -23.02
N ILE A 636 26.79 -42.91 -22.85
CA ILE A 636 27.26 -41.53 -22.93
C ILE A 636 27.04 -40.84 -21.59
N GLY A 637 28.03 -40.11 -21.16
CA GLY A 637 27.94 -39.36 -19.92
C GLY A 637 28.60 -37.98 -20.01
N GLN A 638 28.13 -37.09 -19.14
CA GLN A 638 28.59 -35.71 -19.01
C GLN A 638 28.68 -35.35 -17.53
N GLY A 639 29.71 -34.60 -17.13
CA GLY A 639 29.82 -34.17 -15.74
C GLY A 639 31.22 -33.67 -15.36
N TYR A 640 31.34 -33.22 -14.10
CA TYR A 640 32.56 -32.64 -13.57
C TYR A 640 33.70 -33.67 -13.37
N LEU A 641 33.37 -34.94 -13.40
CA LEU A 641 34.40 -36.01 -13.45
C LEU A 641 35.31 -35.85 -14.67
N PHE A 642 34.76 -35.42 -15.81
CA PHE A 642 35.45 -35.31 -17.07
C PHE A 642 35.96 -33.89 -17.33
N SER A 643 35.08 -32.91 -17.31
CA SER A 643 35.38 -31.50 -17.45
C SER A 643 34.23 -30.60 -16.93
N ARG A 644 34.59 -29.47 -16.39
CA ARG A 644 33.61 -28.36 -16.24
C ARG A 644 33.37 -27.74 -17.62
N PRO A 645 32.24 -27.00 -17.80
CA PRO A 645 32.06 -26.18 -19.00
C PRO A 645 33.23 -25.21 -19.17
N VAL A 646 33.83 -25.18 -20.37
CA VAL A 646 34.97 -24.32 -20.70
C VAL A 646 34.65 -23.46 -21.94
N ASP A 647 35.34 -22.35 -22.10
CA ASP A 647 35.23 -21.52 -23.31
C ASP A 647 35.74 -22.25 -24.56
N TYR A 648 35.42 -21.72 -25.76
CA TYR A 648 35.71 -22.35 -27.03
C TYR A 648 37.22 -22.66 -27.22
N TYR A 649 38.08 -21.75 -26.88
CA TYR A 649 39.54 -21.93 -27.09
C TYR A 649 40.10 -23.00 -26.15
N THR A 650 39.69 -22.96 -24.88
CA THR A 650 40.04 -24.00 -23.91
C THR A 650 39.49 -25.37 -24.33
N PHE A 651 38.31 -25.41 -24.95
CA PHE A 651 37.74 -26.64 -25.50
C PHE A 651 38.56 -27.20 -26.67
N VAL A 652 39.07 -26.36 -27.59
CA VAL A 652 39.98 -26.73 -28.68
C VAL A 652 41.27 -27.34 -28.12
N ASP A 653 41.87 -26.70 -27.10
CA ASP A 653 43.08 -27.21 -26.43
C ASP A 653 42.80 -28.56 -25.76
N PHE A 654 41.62 -28.71 -25.14
CA PHE A 654 41.19 -29.99 -24.55
C PHE A 654 41.04 -31.09 -25.59
N LEU A 655 40.44 -30.83 -26.74
CA LEU A 655 40.37 -31.78 -27.87
C LEU A 655 41.74 -32.16 -28.41
N THR A 656 42.66 -31.21 -28.49
CA THR A 656 44.02 -31.43 -29.02
C THR A 656 44.84 -32.33 -28.07
N SER A 657 44.77 -32.08 -26.77
CA SER A 657 45.45 -32.91 -25.76
C SER A 657 44.88 -34.34 -25.71
N TYR A 658 43.56 -34.45 -25.86
CA TYR A 658 42.85 -35.73 -25.87
C TYR A 658 43.18 -36.58 -27.12
N ALA A 659 43.33 -35.91 -28.28
CA ALA A 659 43.75 -36.58 -29.52
C ALA A 659 45.21 -37.13 -29.43
N GLN A 660 46.08 -36.39 -28.75
CA GLN A 660 47.49 -36.81 -28.55
C GLN A 660 47.62 -38.00 -27.58
N SER A 661 46.82 -38.05 -26.50
CA SER A 661 46.86 -39.15 -25.54
C SER A 661 46.37 -40.47 -26.12
N ASN A 662 45.41 -40.42 -27.04
CA ASN A 662 44.87 -41.62 -27.71
C ASN A 662 45.78 -42.16 -28.83
N VAL A 663 46.68 -41.33 -29.40
CA VAL A 663 47.67 -41.78 -30.38
C VAL A 663 48.87 -42.47 -29.70
N THR A 664 49.15 -42.18 -28.44
CA THR A 664 50.22 -42.83 -27.67
C THR A 664 49.81 -44.12 -26.97
N SER A 665 48.53 -44.46 -26.94
CA SER A 665 47.98 -45.67 -26.33
C SER A 665 47.50 -46.74 -27.34
N SER A 666 47.58 -46.47 -28.64
CA SER A 666 47.41 -47.40 -29.75
C SER A 666 48.75 -47.84 -30.33
#